data_9bf9cfe7f9b7f07c935eecb79c77f4f4
#
_entry.id   9bf9cfe7f9b7f07c935eecb79c77f4f4
#
_cell.length_a   1.000
_cell.length_b   1.000
_cell.length_c   1.000
_cell.angle_alpha   90.00
_cell.angle_beta   90.00
_cell.angle_gamma   90.00
#
_symmetry.space_group_name_H-M   'P 1'
#
loop_
_entity.id
_entity.type
_entity.pdbx_description
1 polymer ?
#
loop_
_entity_poly.entity_id
_entity_poly.type
_entity_poly.pdbx_seq_one_letter_code
_entity_poly.pdbx_strand_id
1 'polypeptide(L)'
;MNAPRLLFACLTLTTASLSAAMLPESQKIDQLLAQGWGKAGVKPNAPASDDVLVRRLYLDIAGRIPTIEEATAYKESNDPQKRAKLIDALLASDGYTSHMFNYWADILRLSDNVKGRLTAEAYEEWLKKQLKANTPYDQFVKNLLTTDGGVWDSGSIGFWQRDENKLDHLAYTVQVFLGTNIVCAQCHNHPFDKWTQMDYYHMAAFTNGMDTKGNGFNIKGSSRPELDKKTIQAMSKQDQKAYRDKMQAERKKLESGTNKEDMQKVKQAMQDVMKPLRYTSAEWQEGKLPTLPHDYQYKDAKPGEKVAAKAMFGHEAELKPGQTTIQSFANWMTNPQNPRFTTVIANRMWKKAFGIGLIEPVDELTDSTVASNPALMDYLSELMVEQKYSLKSFLRVLYNTDTYQRAATTQEVQLGEAYHFTGPILRRMSAEQVWDSFVTLDKGNVDDSVDAENTRLHQYLDDLSMFLSTIKEKGPEGLVQIAKANADKLAANQKKLDEMKAQMAAIKDKGGDTAAQAKDLARQAQQLRKETERDFLIGLVGEERAADLRQGYNAKQPEKTKRPQIDPKQLASMTKEQRREFMKSFNRKDGKTSGGKDINLATRASEQPSPARPGTFLRTFGQSDREQIQNASEDASVPQALTMLNGPVAEILSSPASKLNQDLAKADSPAKKINTLYLALLGRQPTANEQGVLNGVIQERGDKAVADVTHALITGSQFLFVQ
;
A
#
# COMPACT_ATOMS: atom_id res chain seq x y z
N MET A 1 0.63 82.79 -42.45
CA MET A 1 1.45 82.33 -41.30
C MET A 1 0.69 81.18 -40.64
N ASN A 2 1.03 79.96 -41.02
CA ASN A 2 0.37 78.71 -40.55
C ASN A 2 1.28 78.06 -39.54
N ALA A 3 0.79 77.81 -38.29
CA ALA A 3 1.45 77.05 -37.26
C ALA A 3 0.96 75.56 -37.32
N PRO A 4 1.84 74.57 -37.23
CA PRO A 4 1.42 73.16 -37.26
C PRO A 4 0.95 72.71 -35.86
N ARG A 5 -0.19 72.06 -35.84
CA ARG A 5 -0.70 71.32 -34.66
C ARG A 5 0.04 70.02 -34.53
N LEU A 6 0.81 69.83 -33.42
CA LEU A 6 1.35 68.53 -32.97
C LEU A 6 0.22 67.67 -32.36
N LEU A 7 -0.08 66.58 -33.04
CA LEU A 7 -0.89 65.47 -32.45
C LEU A 7 0.00 64.69 -31.55
N PHE A 8 -0.26 64.67 -30.22
CA PHE A 8 0.26 63.73 -29.28
C PHE A 8 -0.57 62.41 -29.36
N ALA A 9 0.00 61.40 -29.98
CA ALA A 9 -0.56 60.05 -29.92
C ALA A 9 -0.21 59.45 -28.55
N CYS A 10 -1.20 59.38 -27.65
CA CYS A 10 -1.08 58.53 -26.42
C CYS A 10 -1.04 57.06 -26.82
N LEU A 11 0.16 56.49 -26.80
CA LEU A 11 0.34 55.04 -26.86
C LEU A 11 -0.05 54.47 -25.48
N THR A 12 -1.27 53.99 -25.34
CA THR A 12 -1.66 53.16 -24.19
C THR A 12 -0.96 51.82 -24.33
N LEU A 13 0.16 51.65 -23.62
CA LEU A 13 0.72 50.31 -23.35
C LEU A 13 -0.30 49.54 -22.51
N THR A 14 -1.10 48.71 -23.15
CA THR A 14 -1.78 47.62 -22.49
C THR A 14 -0.71 46.63 -22.04
N THR A 15 -0.33 46.70 -20.77
CA THR A 15 0.38 45.61 -20.10
C THR A 15 -0.55 44.38 -20.11
N ALA A 16 -0.43 43.58 -21.15
CA ALA A 16 -0.95 42.21 -21.09
C ALA A 16 -0.17 41.50 -19.97
N SER A 17 -0.80 41.42 -18.81
CA SER A 17 -0.35 40.46 -17.78
C SER A 17 -0.29 39.09 -18.46
N LEU A 18 0.92 38.58 -18.70
CA LEU A 18 1.09 37.15 -19.03
C LEU A 18 0.61 36.37 -17.79
N SER A 19 -0.70 36.17 -17.73
CA SER A 19 -1.26 35.12 -16.87
C SER A 19 -0.62 33.81 -17.32
N ALA A 20 0.05 33.11 -16.43
CA ALA A 20 0.56 31.78 -16.72
C ALA A 20 -0.60 30.97 -17.31
N ALA A 21 -0.42 30.49 -18.55
CA ALA A 21 -1.51 29.80 -19.24
C ALA A 21 -1.89 28.57 -18.44
N MET A 22 -3.13 28.58 -17.89
CA MET A 22 -3.72 27.44 -17.23
C MET A 22 -3.79 26.27 -18.23
N LEU A 23 -3.66 25.04 -17.75
CA LEU A 23 -3.81 23.86 -18.60
C LEU A 23 -5.19 23.87 -19.27
N PRO A 24 -5.29 23.64 -20.59
CA PRO A 24 -6.58 23.63 -21.29
C PRO A 24 -7.60 22.67 -20.66
N GLU A 25 -7.13 21.53 -20.16
CA GLU A 25 -7.94 20.51 -19.49
C GLU A 25 -8.50 21.05 -18.15
N SER A 26 -7.68 21.75 -17.38
CA SER A 26 -8.12 22.40 -16.13
C SER A 26 -9.17 23.48 -16.41
N GLN A 27 -8.97 24.29 -17.45
CA GLN A 27 -9.96 25.30 -17.88
C GLN A 27 -11.29 24.66 -18.27
N LYS A 28 -11.25 23.53 -18.98
CA LYS A 28 -12.46 22.80 -19.37
C LYS A 28 -13.24 22.29 -18.17
N ILE A 29 -12.55 21.77 -17.16
CA ILE A 29 -13.16 21.35 -15.88
C ILE A 29 -13.87 22.54 -15.22
N ASP A 30 -13.17 23.69 -15.07
CA ASP A 30 -13.74 24.88 -14.45
C ASP A 30 -14.94 25.43 -15.24
N GLN A 31 -14.94 25.35 -16.58
CA GLN A 31 -16.09 25.72 -17.42
C GLN A 31 -17.30 24.82 -17.17
N LEU A 32 -17.11 23.49 -17.05
CA LEU A 32 -18.19 22.54 -16.78
C LEU A 32 -18.78 22.75 -15.37
N LEU A 33 -17.94 23.07 -14.39
CA LEU A 33 -18.37 23.45 -13.04
C LEU A 33 -19.13 24.77 -13.05
N ALA A 34 -18.65 25.79 -13.76
CA ALA A 34 -19.32 27.10 -13.87
C ALA A 34 -20.72 26.95 -14.49
N GLN A 35 -20.89 26.09 -15.50
CA GLN A 35 -22.21 25.78 -16.04
C GLN A 35 -23.13 25.11 -15.00
N GLY A 36 -22.58 24.24 -14.15
CA GLY A 36 -23.30 23.63 -13.03
C GLY A 36 -23.75 24.67 -12.01
N TRP A 37 -22.87 25.59 -11.63
CA TRP A 37 -23.20 26.68 -10.71
C TRP A 37 -24.33 27.58 -11.24
N GLY A 38 -24.25 27.92 -12.54
CA GLY A 38 -25.32 28.71 -13.17
C GLY A 38 -26.68 28.03 -13.12
N LYS A 39 -26.73 26.73 -13.39
CA LYS A 39 -27.97 25.92 -13.31
C LYS A 39 -28.50 25.80 -11.88
N ALA A 40 -27.63 25.63 -10.90
CA ALA A 40 -27.98 25.47 -9.50
C ALA A 40 -28.20 26.80 -8.75
N GLY A 41 -27.87 27.95 -9.35
CA GLY A 41 -27.98 29.26 -8.72
C GLY A 41 -26.99 29.48 -7.55
N VAL A 42 -25.90 28.70 -7.51
CA VAL A 42 -24.86 28.80 -6.46
C VAL A 42 -23.67 29.62 -6.93
N LYS A 43 -22.95 30.24 -5.98
CA LYS A 43 -21.74 30.99 -6.26
C LYS A 43 -20.50 30.23 -5.82
N PRO A 44 -19.41 30.24 -6.60
CA PRO A 44 -18.16 29.63 -6.16
C PRO A 44 -17.56 30.37 -4.96
N ASN A 45 -16.84 29.65 -4.13
CA ASN A 45 -16.12 30.21 -2.98
C ASN A 45 -15.03 31.18 -3.46
N ALA A 46 -14.58 32.09 -2.60
CA ALA A 46 -13.47 32.96 -2.88
C ALA A 46 -12.17 32.15 -3.10
N PRO A 47 -11.18 32.68 -3.86
CA PRO A 47 -9.86 32.06 -3.93
C PRO A 47 -9.23 31.91 -2.54
N ALA A 48 -8.55 30.78 -2.29
CA ALA A 48 -7.78 30.60 -1.08
C ALA A 48 -6.51 31.47 -1.11
N SER A 49 -6.02 31.86 0.08
CA SER A 49 -4.72 32.53 0.18
C SER A 49 -3.56 31.57 -0.13
N ASP A 50 -2.41 32.13 -0.50
CA ASP A 50 -1.19 31.35 -0.72
C ASP A 50 -0.80 30.49 0.48
N ASP A 51 -1.02 30.97 1.71
CA ASP A 51 -0.76 30.24 2.94
C ASP A 51 -1.61 28.96 3.06
N VAL A 52 -2.90 29.08 2.75
CA VAL A 52 -3.82 27.94 2.74
C VAL A 52 -3.47 26.99 1.60
N LEU A 53 -3.18 27.54 0.43
CA LEU A 53 -2.94 26.73 -0.76
C LEU A 53 -1.65 25.90 -0.67
N VAL A 54 -0.52 26.49 -0.21
CA VAL A 54 0.72 25.75 -0.05
C VAL A 54 0.55 24.59 0.93
N ARG A 55 -0.10 24.83 2.07
CA ARG A 55 -0.36 23.78 3.06
C ARG A 55 -1.25 22.66 2.49
N ARG A 56 -2.33 23.02 1.77
CA ARG A 56 -3.22 22.06 1.10
C ARG A 56 -2.47 21.20 0.11
N LEU A 57 -1.65 21.80 -0.76
CA LEU A 57 -0.87 21.05 -1.76
C LEU A 57 0.09 20.05 -1.13
N TYR A 58 0.81 20.42 -0.06
CA TYR A 58 1.67 19.50 0.64
C TYR A 58 0.90 18.36 1.29
N LEU A 59 -0.22 18.65 1.94
CA LEU A 59 -1.07 17.61 2.56
C LEU A 59 -1.69 16.68 1.53
N ASP A 60 -2.22 17.19 0.42
CA ASP A 60 -2.94 16.40 -0.57
C ASP A 60 -2.00 15.57 -1.47
N ILE A 61 -0.79 16.08 -1.74
CA ILE A 61 0.14 15.44 -2.66
C ILE A 61 1.21 14.67 -1.91
N ALA A 62 1.87 15.29 -0.92
CA ALA A 62 2.97 14.68 -0.17
C ALA A 62 2.54 14.05 1.17
N GLY A 63 1.30 14.30 1.63
CA GLY A 63 0.75 13.71 2.86
C GLY A 63 1.31 14.29 4.16
N ARG A 64 1.92 15.46 4.13
CA ARG A 64 2.53 16.14 5.29
C ARG A 64 2.34 17.66 5.20
N ILE A 65 2.56 18.36 6.29
CA ILE A 65 2.67 19.82 6.25
C ILE A 65 3.99 20.24 5.57
N PRO A 66 4.04 21.46 4.95
CA PRO A 66 5.30 22.03 4.50
C PRO A 66 6.20 22.36 5.69
N THR A 67 7.52 22.34 5.49
CA THR A 67 8.47 22.95 6.41
C THR A 67 8.35 24.47 6.36
N ILE A 68 8.95 25.18 7.33
CA ILE A 68 8.99 26.66 7.33
C ILE A 68 9.67 27.17 6.05
N GLU A 69 10.76 26.54 5.65
CA GLU A 69 11.52 26.92 4.46
C GLU A 69 10.68 26.74 3.18
N GLU A 70 9.98 25.61 3.05
CA GLU A 70 9.11 25.31 1.90
C GLU A 70 7.94 26.30 1.81
N ALA A 71 7.24 26.56 2.92
CA ALA A 71 6.15 27.51 2.98
C ALA A 71 6.61 28.94 2.66
N THR A 72 7.75 29.36 3.22
CA THR A 72 8.33 30.70 3.01
C THR A 72 8.77 30.87 1.55
N ALA A 73 9.48 29.90 0.98
CA ALA A 73 9.93 29.94 -0.40
C ALA A 73 8.76 30.07 -1.39
N TYR A 74 7.64 29.37 -1.14
CA TYR A 74 6.44 29.50 -1.97
C TYR A 74 5.81 30.89 -1.85
N LYS A 75 5.69 31.43 -0.64
CA LYS A 75 5.07 32.75 -0.39
C LYS A 75 5.87 33.91 -1.00
N GLU A 76 7.18 33.87 -0.82
CA GLU A 76 8.09 34.93 -1.28
C GLU A 76 8.34 34.86 -2.79
N SER A 77 7.97 33.79 -3.45
CA SER A 77 8.13 33.65 -4.90
C SER A 77 7.16 34.54 -5.65
N ASN A 78 7.72 35.41 -6.51
CA ASN A 78 6.97 36.23 -7.45
C ASN A 78 6.76 35.55 -8.82
N ASP A 79 7.12 34.26 -8.94
CA ASP A 79 6.93 33.51 -10.17
C ASP A 79 5.43 33.27 -10.41
N PRO A 80 4.85 33.75 -11.52
CA PRO A 80 3.44 33.49 -11.83
C PRO A 80 3.11 32.01 -12.01
N GLN A 81 4.12 31.18 -12.24
CA GLN A 81 3.97 29.70 -12.35
C GLN A 81 4.30 28.95 -11.06
N LYS A 82 4.56 29.64 -9.94
CA LYS A 82 4.99 29.01 -8.69
C LYS A 82 4.11 27.85 -8.25
N ARG A 83 2.80 27.97 -8.45
CA ARG A 83 1.83 26.92 -8.11
C ARG A 83 2.00 25.67 -8.98
N ALA A 84 1.98 25.83 -10.31
CA ALA A 84 2.13 24.71 -11.23
C ALA A 84 3.47 24.00 -11.02
N LYS A 85 4.55 24.76 -10.78
CA LYS A 85 5.87 24.22 -10.46
C LYS A 85 5.89 23.46 -9.14
N LEU A 86 5.19 23.94 -8.10
CA LEU A 86 5.08 23.24 -6.84
C LEU A 86 4.30 21.91 -7.00
N ILE A 87 3.17 21.94 -7.72
CA ILE A 87 2.38 20.73 -8.02
C ILE A 87 3.26 19.71 -8.74
N ASP A 88 4.00 20.12 -9.77
CA ASP A 88 4.89 19.25 -10.53
C ASP A 88 5.99 18.65 -9.65
N ALA A 89 6.62 19.48 -8.81
CA ALA A 89 7.66 19.03 -7.87
C ALA A 89 7.11 18.02 -6.85
N LEU A 90 5.96 18.29 -6.24
CA LEU A 90 5.34 17.40 -5.27
C LEU A 90 4.90 16.08 -5.89
N LEU A 91 4.31 16.08 -7.10
CA LEU A 91 3.93 14.86 -7.82
C LEU A 91 5.15 14.01 -8.22
N ALA A 92 6.32 14.62 -8.39
CA ALA A 92 7.57 13.94 -8.67
C ALA A 92 8.28 13.43 -7.41
N SER A 93 7.91 13.91 -6.22
CA SER A 93 8.58 13.61 -4.96
C SER A 93 8.31 12.21 -4.43
N ASP A 94 9.17 11.71 -3.54
CA ASP A 94 8.93 10.50 -2.79
C ASP A 94 7.81 10.67 -1.75
N GLY A 95 7.51 11.92 -1.36
CA GLY A 95 6.33 12.27 -0.57
C GLY A 95 5.03 11.83 -1.23
N TYR A 96 4.87 12.05 -2.54
CA TYR A 96 3.75 11.52 -3.31
C TYR A 96 3.65 9.99 -3.22
N THR A 97 4.77 9.31 -3.43
CA THR A 97 4.81 7.85 -3.37
C THR A 97 4.37 7.33 -2.00
N SER A 98 4.89 7.90 -0.92
CA SER A 98 4.54 7.57 0.45
C SER A 98 3.06 7.82 0.76
N HIS A 99 2.54 8.99 0.38
CA HIS A 99 1.13 9.34 0.60
C HIS A 99 0.17 8.46 -0.20
N MET A 100 0.46 8.23 -1.48
CA MET A 100 -0.35 7.36 -2.33
C MET A 100 -0.25 5.89 -1.95
N PHE A 101 0.89 5.46 -1.38
CA PHE A 101 0.99 4.11 -0.82
C PHE A 101 -0.03 3.91 0.30
N ASN A 102 -0.14 4.81 1.26
CA ASN A 102 -1.12 4.70 2.35
C ASN A 102 -2.56 4.63 1.80
N TYR A 103 -2.86 5.45 0.80
CA TYR A 103 -4.17 5.48 0.14
C TYR A 103 -4.51 4.16 -0.58
N TRP A 104 -3.59 3.68 -1.43
CA TRP A 104 -3.82 2.44 -2.18
C TRP A 104 -3.75 1.19 -1.31
N ALA A 105 -2.91 1.20 -0.28
CA ALA A 105 -2.84 0.11 0.67
C ALA A 105 -4.17 -0.10 1.44
N ASP A 106 -4.91 0.98 1.70
CA ASP A 106 -6.26 0.88 2.29
C ASP A 106 -7.28 0.31 1.26
N ILE A 107 -7.28 0.83 0.05
CA ILE A 107 -8.17 0.36 -1.03
C ILE A 107 -7.92 -1.11 -1.37
N LEU A 108 -6.65 -1.50 -1.51
CA LEU A 108 -6.25 -2.87 -1.84
C LEU A 108 -6.22 -3.81 -0.62
N ARG A 109 -6.57 -3.30 0.56
CA ARG A 109 -6.58 -4.05 1.82
C ARG A 109 -5.22 -4.71 2.09
N LEU A 110 -4.12 -4.01 1.76
CA LEU A 110 -2.76 -4.52 1.95
C LEU A 110 -2.45 -4.58 3.44
N SER A 111 -2.03 -5.76 3.91
CA SER A 111 -1.72 -6.00 5.32
C SER A 111 -0.44 -6.83 5.46
N ASP A 112 0.37 -6.52 6.46
CA ASP A 112 1.56 -7.28 6.85
C ASP A 112 1.24 -8.67 7.45
N ASN A 113 -0.06 -8.94 7.69
CA ASN A 113 -0.58 -10.24 8.11
C ASN A 113 -0.90 -11.19 6.94
N VAL A 114 -0.66 -10.78 5.69
CA VAL A 114 -0.84 -11.65 4.52
C VAL A 114 0.12 -12.82 4.62
N LYS A 115 -0.38 -13.94 5.09
CA LYS A 115 0.20 -15.32 5.13
C LYS A 115 1.73 -15.44 5.07
N GLY A 116 2.46 -14.45 5.55
CA GLY A 116 3.92 -14.44 5.62
C GLY A 116 4.50 -13.05 5.38
N ARG A 117 5.42 -12.66 6.25
CA ARG A 117 6.08 -11.35 6.20
C ARG A 117 6.77 -11.07 4.86
N LEU A 118 7.39 -12.09 4.26
CA LEU A 118 8.06 -11.97 2.96
C LEU A 118 7.10 -11.52 1.87
N THR A 119 5.92 -12.15 1.79
CA THR A 119 4.89 -11.81 0.80
C THR A 119 4.35 -10.40 1.02
N ALA A 120 4.12 -10.01 2.27
CA ALA A 120 3.66 -8.68 2.61
C ALA A 120 4.67 -7.59 2.22
N GLU A 121 5.93 -7.73 2.63
CA GLU A 121 6.98 -6.74 2.34
C GLU A 121 7.28 -6.66 0.82
N ALA A 122 7.29 -7.80 0.11
CA ALA A 122 7.44 -7.80 -1.34
C ALA A 122 6.26 -7.08 -2.05
N TYR A 123 5.04 -7.22 -1.52
CA TYR A 123 3.87 -6.54 -2.06
C TYR A 123 3.89 -5.03 -1.77
N GLU A 124 4.28 -4.63 -0.56
CA GLU A 124 4.46 -3.22 -0.19
C GLU A 124 5.48 -2.53 -1.10
N GLU A 125 6.64 -3.16 -1.29
CA GLU A 125 7.68 -2.63 -2.16
C GLU A 125 7.25 -2.57 -3.63
N TRP A 126 6.58 -3.62 -4.11
CA TRP A 126 6.03 -3.63 -5.45
C TRP A 126 5.04 -2.47 -5.65
N LEU A 127 4.13 -2.23 -4.71
CA LEU A 127 3.15 -1.14 -4.78
C LEU A 127 3.84 0.23 -4.82
N LYS A 128 4.80 0.49 -3.91
CA LYS A 128 5.59 1.73 -3.90
C LYS A 128 6.32 1.95 -5.23
N LYS A 129 6.92 0.90 -5.80
CA LYS A 129 7.60 0.94 -7.09
C LYS A 129 6.66 1.30 -8.24
N GLN A 130 5.44 0.72 -8.29
CA GLN A 130 4.44 1.08 -9.30
C GLN A 130 4.03 2.55 -9.20
N LEU A 131 3.80 3.05 -7.99
CA LEU A 131 3.40 4.44 -7.74
C LEU A 131 4.52 5.43 -8.08
N LYS A 132 5.77 5.15 -7.70
CA LYS A 132 6.94 5.96 -8.03
C LYS A 132 7.14 6.04 -9.55
N ALA A 133 7.07 4.91 -10.23
CA ALA A 133 7.17 4.81 -11.68
C ALA A 133 5.99 5.41 -12.44
N ASN A 134 4.92 5.79 -11.76
CA ASN A 134 3.67 6.22 -12.39
C ASN A 134 3.16 5.24 -13.44
N THR A 135 3.21 3.94 -13.12
CA THR A 135 2.71 2.89 -14.01
C THR A 135 1.26 3.21 -14.40
N PRO A 136 0.90 3.20 -15.69
CA PRO A 136 -0.47 3.43 -16.12
C PRO A 136 -1.46 2.55 -15.35
N TYR A 137 -2.55 3.12 -14.87
CA TYR A 137 -3.46 2.43 -13.95
C TYR A 137 -4.08 1.16 -14.55
N ASP A 138 -4.37 1.16 -15.84
CA ASP A 138 -4.82 -0.04 -16.55
C ASP A 138 -3.76 -1.15 -16.52
N GLN A 139 -2.50 -0.79 -16.74
CA GLN A 139 -1.37 -1.74 -16.67
C GLN A 139 -1.11 -2.19 -15.22
N PHE A 140 -1.22 -1.28 -14.26
CA PHE A 140 -1.13 -1.60 -12.83
C PHE A 140 -2.15 -2.68 -12.43
N VAL A 141 -3.41 -2.52 -12.84
CA VAL A 141 -4.48 -3.49 -12.55
C VAL A 141 -4.25 -4.81 -13.32
N LYS A 142 -3.82 -4.75 -14.58
CA LYS A 142 -3.42 -5.96 -15.32
C LYS A 142 -2.32 -6.73 -14.61
N ASN A 143 -1.29 -6.04 -14.14
CA ASN A 143 -0.17 -6.68 -13.42
C ASN A 143 -0.63 -7.36 -12.11
N LEU A 144 -1.61 -6.79 -11.39
CA LEU A 144 -2.20 -7.42 -10.21
C LEU A 144 -2.97 -8.69 -10.58
N LEU A 145 -3.82 -8.61 -11.59
CA LEU A 145 -4.74 -9.70 -11.95
C LEU A 145 -4.05 -10.89 -12.63
N THR A 146 -3.04 -10.62 -13.48
CA THR A 146 -2.38 -11.65 -14.29
C THR A 146 -1.08 -12.15 -13.71
N THR A 147 -0.79 -11.81 -12.46
CA THR A 147 0.43 -12.29 -11.79
C THR A 147 0.41 -13.82 -11.71
N ASP A 148 1.54 -14.44 -12.00
CA ASP A 148 1.74 -15.89 -12.01
C ASP A 148 3.18 -16.19 -11.59
N GLY A 149 3.38 -17.15 -10.68
CA GLY A 149 4.68 -17.50 -10.14
C GLY A 149 4.84 -17.21 -8.66
N GLY A 150 6.01 -16.79 -8.21
CA GLY A 150 6.35 -16.53 -6.82
C GLY A 150 6.65 -15.06 -6.51
N VAL A 151 6.77 -14.76 -5.22
CA VAL A 151 7.15 -13.40 -4.75
C VAL A 151 8.52 -12.95 -5.25
N TRP A 152 9.39 -13.88 -5.61
CA TRP A 152 10.67 -13.65 -6.28
C TRP A 152 10.54 -13.21 -7.74
N ASP A 153 9.40 -13.50 -8.38
CA ASP A 153 9.10 -13.03 -9.73
C ASP A 153 8.39 -11.67 -9.69
N SER A 154 7.42 -11.53 -8.77
CA SER A 154 6.68 -10.28 -8.58
C SER A 154 6.04 -10.18 -7.20
N GLY A 155 6.20 -9.04 -6.54
CA GLY A 155 5.51 -8.75 -5.28
C GLY A 155 3.98 -8.64 -5.41
N SER A 156 3.44 -8.47 -6.63
CA SER A 156 1.98 -8.46 -6.89
C SER A 156 1.26 -9.77 -6.49
N ILE A 157 2.00 -10.84 -6.25
CA ILE A 157 1.51 -12.10 -5.66
C ILE A 157 0.74 -11.84 -4.35
N GLY A 158 1.15 -10.84 -3.56
CA GLY A 158 0.49 -10.48 -2.31
C GLY A 158 -0.99 -10.11 -2.47
N PHE A 159 -1.39 -9.58 -3.62
CA PHE A 159 -2.79 -9.29 -3.94
C PHE A 159 -3.65 -10.56 -3.87
N TRP A 160 -3.20 -11.66 -4.45
CA TRP A 160 -3.92 -12.94 -4.46
C TRP A 160 -3.84 -13.69 -3.13
N GLN A 161 -2.84 -13.40 -2.32
CA GLN A 161 -2.67 -14.00 -0.99
C GLN A 161 -3.55 -13.33 0.08
N ARG A 162 -4.21 -12.21 -0.24
CA ARG A 162 -4.99 -11.40 0.69
C ARG A 162 -6.20 -12.14 1.25
N ASP A 163 -6.94 -12.84 0.39
CA ASP A 163 -8.18 -13.52 0.77
C ASP A 163 -8.02 -15.05 0.71
N GLU A 164 -8.60 -15.75 1.71
CA GLU A 164 -8.56 -17.21 1.72
C GLU A 164 -9.57 -17.82 0.75
N ASN A 165 -10.70 -17.15 0.59
CA ASN A 165 -11.78 -17.54 -0.30
C ASN A 165 -11.64 -16.80 -1.63
N LYS A 166 -11.52 -17.55 -2.73
CA LYS A 166 -11.41 -17.00 -4.08
C LYS A 166 -12.67 -16.23 -4.51
N LEU A 167 -13.84 -16.60 -4.01
CA LEU A 167 -15.09 -15.91 -4.30
C LEU A 167 -15.08 -14.52 -3.66
N ASP A 168 -14.71 -14.41 -2.40
CA ASP A 168 -14.59 -13.11 -1.71
C ASP A 168 -13.55 -12.22 -2.40
N HIS A 169 -12.40 -12.81 -2.81
CA HIS A 169 -11.38 -12.10 -3.57
C HIS A 169 -11.92 -11.49 -4.87
N LEU A 170 -12.74 -12.26 -5.62
CA LEU A 170 -13.40 -11.74 -6.82
C LEU A 170 -14.35 -10.59 -6.49
N ALA A 171 -15.21 -10.73 -5.48
CA ALA A 171 -16.17 -9.70 -5.11
C ALA A 171 -15.47 -8.37 -4.79
N TYR A 172 -14.41 -8.42 -3.97
CA TYR A 172 -13.59 -7.25 -3.67
C TYR A 172 -12.87 -6.68 -4.90
N THR A 173 -12.38 -7.55 -5.79
CA THR A 173 -11.76 -7.13 -7.06
C THR A 173 -12.73 -6.33 -7.92
N VAL A 174 -13.96 -6.81 -8.07
CA VAL A 174 -15.01 -6.14 -8.83
C VAL A 174 -15.44 -4.84 -8.15
N GLN A 175 -15.57 -4.82 -6.83
CA GLN A 175 -15.92 -3.63 -6.07
C GLN A 175 -14.83 -2.55 -6.19
N VAL A 176 -13.56 -2.91 -6.01
CA VAL A 176 -12.44 -1.96 -6.10
C VAL A 176 -12.30 -1.36 -7.48
N PHE A 177 -12.29 -2.18 -8.53
CA PHE A 177 -11.94 -1.72 -9.86
C PHE A 177 -13.13 -1.33 -10.75
N LEU A 178 -14.32 -1.85 -10.47
CA LEU A 178 -15.51 -1.58 -11.24
C LEU A 178 -16.63 -0.91 -10.43
N GLY A 179 -16.37 -0.56 -9.16
CA GLY A 179 -17.35 0.10 -8.30
C GLY A 179 -18.67 -0.68 -8.18
N THR A 180 -18.62 -2.00 -8.25
CA THR A 180 -19.82 -2.84 -8.29
C THR A 180 -19.80 -3.81 -7.12
N ASN A 181 -20.69 -3.62 -6.18
CA ASN A 181 -20.81 -4.52 -5.03
C ASN A 181 -21.68 -5.74 -5.41
N ILE A 182 -21.04 -6.90 -5.52
CA ILE A 182 -21.71 -8.17 -5.90
C ILE A 182 -21.67 -9.22 -4.78
N VAL A 183 -21.23 -8.83 -3.59
CA VAL A 183 -21.02 -9.78 -2.47
C VAL A 183 -22.28 -10.60 -2.16
N CYS A 184 -23.47 -9.97 -2.15
CA CYS A 184 -24.72 -10.67 -1.90
C CYS A 184 -25.04 -11.75 -2.96
N ALA A 185 -24.61 -11.50 -4.20
CA ALA A 185 -24.86 -12.44 -5.31
C ALA A 185 -24.07 -13.76 -5.20
N GLN A 186 -23.13 -13.85 -4.28
CA GLN A 186 -22.43 -15.11 -3.97
C GLN A 186 -23.37 -16.21 -3.45
N CYS A 187 -24.36 -15.85 -2.63
CA CYS A 187 -25.24 -16.81 -1.97
C CYS A 187 -26.67 -16.82 -2.52
N HIS A 188 -27.16 -15.70 -3.05
CA HIS A 188 -28.50 -15.55 -3.63
C HIS A 188 -28.52 -14.38 -4.62
N ASN A 189 -29.56 -14.26 -5.45
CA ASN A 189 -29.71 -13.10 -6.32
C ASN A 189 -29.67 -11.81 -5.50
N HIS A 190 -28.96 -10.77 -6.01
CA HIS A 190 -28.77 -9.53 -5.28
C HIS A 190 -30.13 -8.86 -4.95
N PRO A 191 -30.38 -8.48 -3.68
CA PRO A 191 -31.72 -8.02 -3.28
C PRO A 191 -32.06 -6.61 -3.78
N PHE A 192 -31.07 -5.80 -4.15
CA PHE A 192 -31.26 -4.39 -4.52
C PHE A 192 -30.62 -4.04 -5.89
N ASP A 193 -30.05 -5.01 -6.58
CA ASP A 193 -29.46 -4.82 -7.92
C ASP A 193 -29.81 -6.03 -8.81
N LYS A 194 -29.57 -5.92 -10.09
CA LYS A 194 -29.91 -6.93 -11.10
C LYS A 194 -29.08 -8.21 -11.06
N TRP A 195 -27.99 -8.24 -10.32
CA TRP A 195 -27.02 -9.34 -10.34
C TRP A 195 -27.60 -10.63 -9.75
N THR A 196 -27.58 -11.67 -10.56
CA THR A 196 -28.00 -13.00 -10.13
C THR A 196 -26.84 -13.78 -9.54
N GLN A 197 -27.14 -14.82 -8.77
CA GLN A 197 -26.13 -15.77 -8.30
C GLN A 197 -25.37 -16.41 -9.49
N MET A 198 -26.05 -16.69 -10.57
CA MET A 198 -25.44 -17.20 -11.81
C MET A 198 -24.44 -16.21 -12.40
N ASP A 199 -24.76 -14.91 -12.49
CA ASP A 199 -23.82 -13.88 -12.96
C ASP A 199 -22.56 -13.83 -12.10
N TYR A 200 -22.71 -13.97 -10.79
CA TYR A 200 -21.58 -14.05 -9.87
C TYR A 200 -20.66 -15.22 -10.20
N TYR A 201 -21.22 -16.43 -10.39
CA TYR A 201 -20.43 -17.62 -10.72
C TYR A 201 -19.84 -17.57 -12.14
N HIS A 202 -20.49 -16.91 -13.09
CA HIS A 202 -19.91 -16.60 -14.38
C HIS A 202 -18.65 -15.74 -14.24
N MET A 203 -18.70 -14.70 -13.40
CA MET A 203 -17.53 -13.87 -13.10
C MET A 203 -16.46 -14.65 -12.34
N ALA A 204 -16.85 -15.49 -11.38
CA ALA A 204 -15.93 -16.32 -10.60
C ALA A 204 -15.14 -17.28 -11.48
N ALA A 205 -15.68 -17.72 -12.61
CA ALA A 205 -14.99 -18.59 -13.54
C ALA A 205 -13.73 -17.97 -14.15
N PHE A 206 -13.64 -16.64 -14.22
CA PHE A 206 -12.42 -15.94 -14.67
C PHE A 206 -11.25 -16.04 -13.69
N THR A 207 -11.52 -16.18 -12.39
CA THR A 207 -10.50 -16.13 -11.33
C THR A 207 -10.28 -17.47 -10.62
N ASN A 208 -11.19 -18.43 -10.79
CA ASN A 208 -11.19 -19.71 -10.05
C ASN A 208 -9.94 -20.57 -10.30
N GLY A 209 -9.25 -20.33 -11.42
CA GLY A 209 -8.01 -21.03 -11.79
C GLY A 209 -6.79 -20.61 -10.96
N MET A 210 -6.84 -19.49 -10.25
CA MET A 210 -5.70 -19.05 -9.44
C MET A 210 -5.52 -19.94 -8.21
N ASP A 211 -4.34 -20.54 -8.05
CA ASP A 211 -3.96 -21.34 -6.88
C ASP A 211 -2.98 -20.57 -6.00
N THR A 212 -3.43 -20.20 -4.82
CA THR A 212 -2.66 -19.45 -3.82
C THR A 212 -2.11 -20.31 -2.67
N LYS A 213 -2.33 -21.63 -2.72
CA LYS A 213 -1.87 -22.58 -1.69
C LYS A 213 -0.57 -23.27 -2.06
N GLY A 214 -0.07 -22.98 -3.24
CA GLY A 214 1.20 -23.44 -3.76
C GLY A 214 2.39 -22.87 -3.00
N ASN A 215 3.55 -23.43 -3.28
CA ASN A 215 4.84 -22.98 -2.77
C ASN A 215 5.78 -22.59 -3.92
N GLY A 216 5.22 -22.21 -5.09
CA GLY A 216 5.97 -21.88 -6.29
C GLY A 216 6.70 -23.05 -6.93
N PHE A 217 6.54 -24.24 -6.37
CA PHE A 217 7.22 -25.42 -6.85
C PHE A 217 6.31 -26.66 -6.79
N ASN A 218 5.78 -27.03 -7.94
CA ASN A 218 5.03 -28.26 -8.07
C ASN A 218 5.96 -29.41 -8.50
N ILE A 219 6.43 -30.21 -7.53
CA ILE A 219 7.25 -31.39 -7.82
C ILE A 219 6.51 -32.39 -8.74
N LYS A 220 5.17 -32.38 -8.73
CA LYS A 220 4.37 -33.18 -9.66
C LYS A 220 4.37 -32.59 -11.06
N GLY A 221 4.71 -31.31 -11.21
CA GLY A 221 4.67 -30.57 -12.44
C GLY A 221 6.05 -30.10 -12.90
N SER A 222 7.18 -30.67 -12.46
CA SER A 222 8.42 -30.50 -13.19
C SER A 222 8.22 -31.07 -14.58
N SER A 223 7.43 -30.41 -15.16
CA SER A 223 6.78 -30.20 -16.42
C SER A 223 7.60 -30.77 -17.56
N ARG A 224 7.13 -31.86 -17.94
CA ARG A 224 6.89 -31.99 -19.38
C ARG A 224 5.50 -31.43 -19.63
N PRO A 225 5.26 -30.66 -20.68
CA PRO A 225 3.92 -30.28 -21.07
C PRO A 225 3.14 -31.59 -21.28
N GLU A 226 2.35 -32.02 -20.30
CA GLU A 226 1.31 -32.99 -20.55
C GLU A 226 0.44 -32.32 -21.62
N LEU A 227 0.50 -32.83 -22.83
CA LEU A 227 -0.39 -32.41 -23.88
C LEU A 227 -1.81 -32.44 -23.31
N ASP A 228 -2.55 -31.34 -23.44
CA ASP A 228 -3.89 -31.27 -22.90
C ASP A 228 -4.76 -32.42 -23.43
N LYS A 229 -5.80 -32.78 -22.69
CA LYS A 229 -6.68 -33.90 -23.07
C LYS A 229 -7.25 -33.76 -24.47
N LYS A 230 -7.50 -32.53 -24.97
CA LYS A 230 -8.03 -32.28 -26.30
C LYS A 230 -6.97 -32.53 -27.37
N THR A 231 -5.75 -32.10 -27.14
CA THR A 231 -4.60 -32.37 -28.03
C THR A 231 -4.32 -33.86 -28.10
N ILE A 232 -4.37 -34.60 -26.98
CA ILE A 232 -4.23 -36.05 -26.96
C ILE A 232 -5.40 -36.73 -27.71
N GLN A 233 -6.63 -36.25 -27.53
CA GLN A 233 -7.82 -36.78 -28.23
C GLN A 233 -7.81 -36.48 -29.73
N ALA A 234 -7.19 -35.39 -30.16
CA ALA A 234 -7.03 -35.01 -31.55
C ALA A 234 -5.94 -35.82 -32.28
N MET A 235 -5.06 -36.53 -31.57
CA MET A 235 -4.03 -37.39 -32.14
C MET A 235 -4.65 -38.65 -32.73
N SER A 236 -3.97 -39.26 -33.72
CA SER A 236 -4.33 -40.59 -34.19
C SER A 236 -4.25 -41.63 -33.04
N LYS A 237 -5.05 -42.70 -33.13
CA LYS A 237 -5.01 -43.79 -32.11
C LYS A 237 -3.60 -44.36 -31.92
N GLN A 238 -2.78 -44.32 -32.97
CA GLN A 238 -1.41 -44.81 -32.97
C GLN A 238 -0.49 -43.85 -32.20
N ASP A 239 -0.65 -42.54 -32.43
CA ASP A 239 0.12 -41.50 -31.71
C ASP A 239 -0.30 -41.42 -30.22
N GLN A 240 -1.58 -41.59 -29.92
CA GLN A 240 -2.05 -41.66 -28.53
C GLN A 240 -1.48 -42.86 -27.78
N LYS A 241 -1.29 -44.00 -28.47
CA LYS A 241 -0.64 -45.18 -27.90
C LYS A 241 0.83 -44.94 -27.68
N ALA A 242 1.55 -44.43 -28.73
CA ALA A 242 2.98 -44.09 -28.64
C ALA A 242 3.27 -43.08 -27.52
N TYR A 243 2.43 -42.08 -27.38
CA TYR A 243 2.51 -41.09 -26.28
C TYR A 243 2.33 -41.74 -24.91
N ARG A 244 1.32 -42.60 -24.75
CA ARG A 244 1.07 -43.32 -23.49
C ARG A 244 2.20 -44.29 -23.17
N ASP A 245 2.68 -45.03 -24.15
CA ASP A 245 3.78 -45.98 -23.98
C ASP A 245 5.09 -45.29 -23.61
N LYS A 246 5.37 -44.13 -24.23
CA LYS A 246 6.48 -43.25 -23.88
C LYS A 246 6.38 -42.73 -22.44
N MET A 247 5.22 -42.22 -22.05
CA MET A 247 4.97 -41.72 -20.69
C MET A 247 5.06 -42.83 -19.66
N GLN A 248 4.59 -44.03 -19.99
CA GLN A 248 4.66 -45.19 -19.12
C GLN A 248 6.11 -45.74 -18.99
N ALA A 249 6.89 -45.69 -20.07
CA ALA A 249 8.31 -46.08 -20.06
C ALA A 249 9.15 -45.12 -19.23
N GLU A 250 8.89 -43.80 -19.38
CA GLU A 250 9.52 -42.75 -18.57
C GLU A 250 9.15 -42.86 -17.09
N ARG A 251 7.89 -43.16 -16.79
CA ARG A 251 7.42 -43.41 -15.42
C ARG A 251 8.08 -44.67 -14.82
N LYS A 252 8.18 -45.73 -15.59
CA LYS A 252 8.91 -46.95 -15.17
C LYS A 252 10.39 -46.68 -14.96
N LYS A 253 11.06 -45.87 -15.81
CA LYS A 253 12.45 -45.45 -15.58
C LYS A 253 12.62 -44.69 -14.28
N LEU A 254 11.73 -43.76 -13.98
CA LEU A 254 11.70 -43.00 -12.73
C LEU A 254 11.43 -43.93 -11.52
N GLU A 255 10.54 -44.94 -11.66
CA GLU A 255 10.19 -45.88 -10.60
C GLU A 255 11.25 -46.99 -10.41
N SER A 256 11.97 -47.37 -11.47
CA SER A 256 13.00 -48.45 -11.40
C SER A 256 14.41 -47.93 -11.10
N GLY A 257 14.68 -46.65 -11.33
CA GLY A 257 15.99 -46.03 -11.06
C GLY A 257 16.14 -45.46 -9.65
N THR A 258 15.05 -45.32 -8.92
CA THR A 258 15.04 -44.68 -7.59
C THR A 258 14.36 -45.62 -6.59
N ASN A 259 15.09 -46.03 -5.57
CA ASN A 259 14.52 -46.75 -4.46
C ASN A 259 13.39 -45.94 -3.83
N LYS A 260 12.23 -46.54 -3.62
CA LYS A 260 11.05 -45.87 -3.02
C LYS A 260 11.38 -45.18 -1.69
N GLU A 261 12.36 -45.71 -0.99
CA GLU A 261 12.92 -45.18 0.25
C GLU A 261 13.72 -43.86 0.05
N ASP A 262 14.52 -43.79 -1.03
CA ASP A 262 15.31 -42.60 -1.37
C ASP A 262 14.40 -41.44 -1.80
N MET A 263 13.35 -41.74 -2.58
CA MET A 263 12.33 -40.71 -2.94
C MET A 263 11.54 -40.25 -1.72
N GLN A 264 11.32 -41.07 -0.74
CA GLN A 264 10.64 -40.67 0.48
C GLN A 264 11.54 -39.77 1.34
N LYS A 265 12.84 -40.03 1.39
CA LYS A 265 13.86 -39.17 2.06
C LYS A 265 13.99 -37.81 1.36
N VAL A 266 14.06 -37.78 0.03
CA VAL A 266 14.07 -36.55 -0.76
C VAL A 266 12.80 -35.76 -0.51
N LYS A 267 11.63 -36.41 -0.56
CA LYS A 267 10.35 -35.75 -0.30
C LYS A 267 10.29 -35.14 1.10
N GLN A 268 10.83 -35.79 2.09
CA GLN A 268 10.84 -35.28 3.47
C GLN A 268 11.80 -34.10 3.63
N ALA A 269 13.03 -34.19 3.09
CA ALA A 269 13.98 -33.09 3.09
C ALA A 269 13.44 -31.86 2.34
N MET A 270 12.81 -32.07 1.19
CA MET A 270 12.17 -31.00 0.42
C MET A 270 10.98 -30.40 1.15
N GLN A 271 10.17 -31.19 1.89
CA GLN A 271 9.04 -30.62 2.64
C GLN A 271 9.48 -29.64 3.72
N ASP A 272 10.57 -29.92 4.42
CA ASP A 272 11.09 -29.05 5.47
C ASP A 272 11.70 -27.78 4.87
N VAL A 273 12.42 -27.88 3.74
CA VAL A 273 12.98 -26.73 3.01
C VAL A 273 11.89 -25.85 2.38
N MET A 274 10.83 -26.47 1.83
CA MET A 274 9.76 -25.74 1.14
C MET A 274 8.65 -25.23 2.08
N LYS A 275 8.63 -25.66 3.33
CA LYS A 275 7.60 -25.25 4.30
C LYS A 275 7.56 -23.72 4.54
N PRO A 276 8.70 -23.00 4.64
CA PRO A 276 8.72 -21.55 4.75
C PRO A 276 8.17 -20.83 3.52
N LEU A 277 8.17 -21.49 2.35
CA LEU A 277 7.70 -20.93 1.08
C LEU A 277 6.21 -21.16 0.81
N ARG A 278 5.47 -21.70 1.78
CA ARG A 278 4.01 -21.77 1.68
C ARG A 278 3.42 -20.37 1.57
N TYR A 279 2.46 -20.21 0.68
CA TYR A 279 1.77 -18.95 0.43
C TYR A 279 2.66 -17.82 -0.15
N THR A 280 3.77 -18.17 -0.78
CA THR A 280 4.64 -17.21 -1.47
C THR A 280 4.45 -17.25 -2.99
N SER A 281 3.46 -17.99 -3.48
CA SER A 281 3.15 -18.07 -4.92
C SER A 281 1.67 -17.96 -5.19
N ALA A 282 1.35 -17.52 -6.40
CA ALA A 282 0.04 -17.60 -7.02
C ALA A 282 0.22 -18.18 -8.42
N GLU A 283 -0.36 -19.35 -8.67
CA GLU A 283 -0.16 -20.09 -9.91
C GLU A 283 -1.48 -20.24 -10.66
N TRP A 284 -1.47 -19.87 -11.94
CA TRP A 284 -2.65 -20.00 -12.77
C TRP A 284 -2.82 -21.44 -13.28
N GLN A 285 -4.03 -21.98 -13.13
CA GLN A 285 -4.45 -23.31 -13.61
C GLN A 285 -5.62 -23.18 -14.57
N GLU A 286 -5.35 -23.25 -15.87
CA GLU A 286 -6.40 -23.14 -16.88
C GLU A 286 -7.44 -24.27 -16.79
N GLY A 287 -8.70 -23.96 -17.12
CA GLY A 287 -9.78 -24.93 -17.12
C GLY A 287 -10.38 -25.28 -15.74
N LYS A 288 -9.96 -24.61 -14.68
CA LYS A 288 -10.55 -24.74 -13.35
C LYS A 288 -11.80 -23.89 -13.22
N LEU A 289 -12.96 -24.51 -13.44
CA LEU A 289 -14.24 -23.83 -13.32
C LEU A 289 -14.83 -23.92 -11.91
N PRO A 290 -15.52 -22.89 -11.42
CA PRO A 290 -16.28 -22.95 -10.18
C PRO A 290 -17.50 -23.87 -10.36
N THR A 291 -17.98 -24.41 -9.25
CA THR A 291 -19.22 -25.19 -9.20
C THR A 291 -20.26 -24.43 -8.41
N LEU A 292 -21.50 -24.46 -8.88
CA LEU A 292 -22.63 -23.91 -8.13
C LEU A 292 -22.74 -24.59 -6.76
N PRO A 293 -23.15 -23.88 -5.72
CA PRO A 293 -23.28 -24.43 -4.39
C PRO A 293 -24.36 -25.52 -4.33
N HIS A 294 -24.29 -26.35 -3.30
CA HIS A 294 -25.21 -27.49 -3.11
C HIS A 294 -26.67 -27.05 -2.87
N ASP A 295 -26.87 -25.83 -2.41
CA ASP A 295 -28.14 -25.19 -2.09
C ASP A 295 -28.60 -24.20 -3.19
N TYR A 296 -28.03 -24.29 -4.39
CA TYR A 296 -28.48 -23.47 -5.53
C TYR A 296 -29.95 -23.73 -5.81
N GLN A 297 -30.79 -22.69 -5.73
CA GLN A 297 -32.27 -22.84 -5.73
C GLN A 297 -32.95 -22.37 -7.01
N TYR A 298 -32.22 -21.81 -7.98
CA TYR A 298 -32.78 -21.25 -9.20
C TYR A 298 -32.90 -22.33 -10.28
N LYS A 299 -33.81 -22.07 -11.28
CA LYS A 299 -34.19 -23.07 -12.29
C LYS A 299 -33.28 -23.09 -13.52
N ASP A 300 -32.37 -22.17 -13.63
CA ASP A 300 -31.47 -21.97 -14.78
C ASP A 300 -30.27 -22.93 -14.79
N ALA A 301 -29.99 -23.61 -13.66
CA ALA A 301 -28.95 -24.64 -13.55
C ALA A 301 -29.22 -25.59 -12.37
N LYS A 302 -28.38 -26.62 -12.24
CA LYS A 302 -28.42 -27.58 -11.11
C LYS A 302 -27.32 -27.32 -10.08
N PRO A 303 -27.60 -27.62 -8.79
CA PRO A 303 -26.56 -27.64 -7.76
C PRO A 303 -25.35 -28.48 -8.20
N GLY A 304 -24.13 -27.97 -7.97
CA GLY A 304 -22.89 -28.67 -8.34
C GLY A 304 -22.51 -28.59 -9.83
N GLU A 305 -23.30 -27.89 -10.67
CA GLU A 305 -22.97 -27.65 -12.08
C GLU A 305 -21.76 -26.72 -12.21
N LYS A 306 -20.90 -26.98 -13.20
CA LYS A 306 -19.75 -26.15 -13.51
C LYS A 306 -20.17 -24.96 -14.35
N VAL A 307 -19.74 -23.77 -13.97
CA VAL A 307 -20.10 -22.51 -14.63
C VAL A 307 -18.95 -22.01 -15.50
N ALA A 308 -19.24 -21.72 -16.76
CA ALA A 308 -18.27 -21.11 -17.69
C ALA A 308 -18.14 -19.60 -17.46
N ALA A 309 -16.99 -19.04 -17.83
CA ALA A 309 -16.72 -17.62 -17.70
C ALA A 309 -17.58 -16.79 -18.66
N LYS A 310 -18.23 -15.73 -18.14
CA LYS A 310 -19.00 -14.75 -18.89
C LYS A 310 -18.93 -13.40 -18.18
N ALA A 311 -18.75 -12.33 -18.94
CA ALA A 311 -18.72 -10.97 -18.40
C ALA A 311 -20.12 -10.51 -17.97
N MET A 312 -20.18 -9.74 -16.89
CA MET A 312 -21.45 -9.26 -16.31
C MET A 312 -22.09 -8.14 -17.13
N PHE A 313 -21.28 -7.29 -17.76
CA PHE A 313 -21.76 -6.11 -18.49
C PHE A 313 -20.72 -5.65 -19.54
N GLY A 314 -21.16 -4.70 -20.37
CA GLY A 314 -20.31 -4.16 -21.43
C GLY A 314 -20.08 -5.17 -22.56
N HIS A 315 -18.89 -5.17 -23.11
CA HIS A 315 -18.51 -6.10 -24.17
C HIS A 315 -18.12 -7.47 -23.60
N GLU A 316 -18.19 -8.51 -24.42
CA GLU A 316 -17.77 -9.86 -24.05
C GLU A 316 -16.24 -9.91 -23.77
N ALA A 317 -15.87 -10.71 -22.79
CA ALA A 317 -14.46 -10.98 -22.49
C ALA A 317 -13.91 -12.02 -23.51
N GLU A 318 -13.35 -11.53 -24.60
CA GLU A 318 -12.81 -12.37 -25.66
C GLU A 318 -11.57 -13.16 -25.19
N LEU A 319 -11.60 -14.48 -25.33
CA LEU A 319 -10.44 -15.34 -25.15
C LEU A 319 -9.72 -15.51 -26.48
N LYS A 320 -8.64 -14.76 -26.67
CA LYS A 320 -7.80 -14.84 -27.87
C LYS A 320 -6.89 -16.08 -27.82
N PRO A 321 -6.50 -16.65 -28.99
CA PRO A 321 -5.56 -17.76 -29.04
C PRO A 321 -4.26 -17.44 -28.27
N GLY A 322 -3.83 -18.34 -27.39
CA GLY A 322 -2.63 -18.17 -26.56
C GLY A 322 -2.81 -17.33 -25.30
N GLN A 323 -4.01 -16.81 -25.04
CA GLN A 323 -4.34 -16.14 -23.76
C GLN A 323 -4.96 -17.09 -22.75
N THR A 324 -4.68 -16.86 -21.49
CA THR A 324 -5.37 -17.52 -20.38
C THR A 324 -6.69 -16.83 -20.05
N THR A 325 -7.58 -17.54 -19.37
CA THR A 325 -8.89 -16.99 -18.95
C THR A 325 -8.71 -15.76 -18.04
N ILE A 326 -7.71 -15.75 -17.15
CA ILE A 326 -7.41 -14.59 -16.30
C ILE A 326 -6.89 -13.38 -17.10
N GLN A 327 -6.12 -13.60 -18.16
CA GLN A 327 -5.68 -12.52 -19.05
C GLN A 327 -6.85 -11.93 -19.84
N SER A 328 -7.78 -12.76 -20.28
CA SER A 328 -9.02 -12.30 -20.91
C SER A 328 -9.83 -11.41 -19.95
N PHE A 329 -9.98 -11.82 -18.69
CA PHE A 329 -10.63 -11.03 -17.65
C PHE A 329 -9.96 -9.69 -17.41
N ALA A 330 -8.62 -9.67 -17.24
CA ALA A 330 -7.87 -8.45 -17.03
C ALA A 330 -8.01 -7.48 -18.22
N ASN A 331 -7.95 -7.99 -19.45
CA ASN A 331 -8.15 -7.19 -20.66
C ASN A 331 -9.56 -6.63 -20.77
N TRP A 332 -10.58 -7.42 -20.43
CA TRP A 332 -11.96 -6.96 -20.40
C TRP A 332 -12.17 -5.88 -19.34
N MET A 333 -11.66 -6.10 -18.12
CA MET A 333 -11.83 -5.17 -17.03
C MET A 333 -11.21 -3.81 -17.32
N THR A 334 -10.00 -3.80 -17.85
CA THR A 334 -9.19 -2.58 -18.07
C THR A 334 -9.38 -1.98 -19.47
N ASN A 335 -10.31 -2.50 -20.26
CA ASN A 335 -10.61 -1.94 -21.58
C ASN A 335 -11.24 -0.54 -21.41
N PRO A 336 -10.80 0.47 -22.18
CA PRO A 336 -11.43 1.79 -22.17
C PRO A 336 -12.94 1.78 -22.49
N GLN A 337 -13.41 0.74 -23.18
CA GLN A 337 -14.85 0.53 -23.46
C GLN A 337 -15.60 -0.08 -22.27
N ASN A 338 -14.91 -0.50 -21.19
CA ASN A 338 -15.59 -0.93 -19.97
C ASN A 338 -16.21 0.30 -19.30
N PRO A 339 -17.55 0.35 -19.14
CA PRO A 339 -18.22 1.58 -18.74
C PRO A 339 -17.94 1.98 -17.28
N ARG A 340 -17.41 1.05 -16.47
CA ARG A 340 -17.20 1.28 -15.03
C ARG A 340 -15.74 1.52 -14.65
N PHE A 341 -14.80 0.84 -15.28
CA PHE A 341 -13.38 0.91 -14.92
C PHE A 341 -12.83 2.35 -14.92
N THR A 342 -13.02 3.05 -16.03
CA THR A 342 -12.51 4.42 -16.20
C THR A 342 -13.27 5.41 -15.32
N THR A 343 -14.59 5.29 -15.24
CA THR A 343 -15.43 6.14 -14.38
C THR A 343 -15.04 6.03 -12.91
N VAL A 344 -14.82 4.81 -12.42
CA VAL A 344 -14.45 4.57 -11.00
C VAL A 344 -13.11 5.20 -10.67
N ILE A 345 -12.08 5.01 -11.50
CA ILE A 345 -10.76 5.59 -11.19
C ILE A 345 -10.75 7.12 -11.34
N ALA A 346 -11.43 7.68 -12.34
CA ALA A 346 -11.55 9.11 -12.50
C ALA A 346 -12.29 9.75 -11.30
N ASN A 347 -13.39 9.14 -10.87
CA ASN A 347 -14.14 9.58 -9.70
C ASN A 347 -13.36 9.45 -8.38
N ARG A 348 -12.58 8.36 -8.21
CA ARG A 348 -11.67 8.21 -7.05
C ARG A 348 -10.61 9.30 -6.98
N MET A 349 -9.99 9.63 -8.10
CA MET A 349 -8.98 10.69 -8.16
C MET A 349 -9.61 12.06 -7.95
N TRP A 350 -10.83 12.27 -8.44
CA TRP A 350 -11.61 13.47 -8.13
C TRP A 350 -11.90 13.57 -6.62
N LYS A 351 -12.43 12.51 -6.01
CA LYS A 351 -12.66 12.44 -4.56
C LYS A 351 -11.38 12.71 -3.76
N LYS A 352 -10.26 12.14 -4.20
CA LYS A 352 -8.94 12.39 -3.56
C LYS A 352 -8.56 13.86 -3.54
N ALA A 353 -8.82 14.61 -4.63
CA ALA A 353 -8.49 16.03 -4.73
C ALA A 353 -9.52 16.93 -4.02
N PHE A 354 -10.81 16.66 -4.17
CA PHE A 354 -11.88 17.56 -3.69
C PHE A 354 -12.55 17.13 -2.39
N GLY A 355 -12.26 15.90 -1.90
CA GLY A 355 -12.78 15.35 -0.66
C GLY A 355 -14.11 14.58 -0.79
N ILE A 356 -14.84 14.76 -1.90
CA ILE A 356 -16.08 14.06 -2.21
C ILE A 356 -16.11 13.72 -3.71
N GLY A 357 -16.71 12.58 -4.08
CA GLY A 357 -16.84 12.14 -5.47
C GLY A 357 -17.96 12.89 -6.21
N LEU A 358 -17.90 12.84 -7.54
CA LEU A 358 -19.06 13.20 -8.38
C LEU A 358 -20.16 12.14 -8.28
N ILE A 359 -19.78 10.93 -7.93
CA ILE A 359 -20.63 9.77 -7.62
C ILE A 359 -20.24 9.26 -6.24
N GLU A 360 -21.22 9.16 -5.35
CA GLU A 360 -21.10 8.58 -4.01
C GLU A 360 -22.20 7.54 -3.76
N PRO A 361 -21.89 6.41 -3.13
CA PRO A 361 -20.56 5.88 -2.83
C PRO A 361 -19.76 5.54 -4.08
N VAL A 362 -18.42 5.71 -4.02
CA VAL A 362 -17.53 5.50 -5.19
C VAL A 362 -17.52 4.05 -5.68
N ASP A 363 -17.76 3.10 -4.80
CA ASP A 363 -17.62 1.66 -5.01
C ASP A 363 -18.97 0.90 -5.01
N GLU A 364 -20.09 1.64 -5.17
CA GLU A 364 -21.46 1.08 -5.24
C GLU A 364 -22.25 1.65 -6.43
N LEU A 365 -21.68 1.59 -7.63
CA LEU A 365 -22.34 2.03 -8.84
C LEU A 365 -23.43 1.03 -9.28
N THR A 366 -24.63 1.54 -9.50
CA THR A 366 -25.76 0.81 -10.10
C THR A 366 -26.09 1.41 -11.48
N ASP A 367 -27.03 0.82 -12.20
CA ASP A 367 -27.49 1.37 -13.49
C ASP A 367 -28.27 2.68 -13.32
N SER A 368 -28.79 2.96 -12.12
CA SER A 368 -29.50 4.20 -11.79
C SER A 368 -28.58 5.29 -11.23
N THR A 369 -27.29 5.01 -11.05
CA THR A 369 -26.34 5.96 -10.51
C THR A 369 -26.13 7.13 -11.46
N VAL A 370 -26.33 8.35 -10.96
CA VAL A 370 -26.14 9.59 -11.73
C VAL A 370 -25.12 10.46 -10.97
N ALA A 371 -24.12 10.94 -11.68
CA ALA A 371 -23.14 11.86 -11.13
C ALA A 371 -23.78 13.23 -10.80
N SER A 372 -23.32 13.90 -9.77
CA SER A 372 -23.75 15.26 -9.40
C SER A 372 -23.51 16.30 -10.52
N ASN A 373 -22.55 16.02 -11.41
CA ASN A 373 -22.35 16.75 -12.68
C ASN A 373 -22.00 15.71 -13.77
N PRO A 374 -23.00 15.18 -14.52
CA PRO A 374 -22.77 14.14 -15.52
C PRO A 374 -21.79 14.56 -16.62
N ALA A 375 -21.91 15.77 -17.16
CA ALA A 375 -21.03 16.25 -18.22
C ALA A 375 -19.56 16.36 -17.77
N LEU A 376 -19.34 16.66 -16.49
CA LEU A 376 -17.98 16.67 -15.91
C LEU A 376 -17.48 15.23 -15.74
N MET A 377 -18.32 14.30 -15.27
CA MET A 377 -17.92 12.90 -15.08
C MET A 377 -17.52 12.25 -16.41
N ASP A 378 -18.31 12.52 -17.46
CA ASP A 378 -18.00 12.05 -18.82
C ASP A 378 -16.66 12.59 -19.29
N TYR A 379 -16.45 13.91 -19.16
CA TYR A 379 -15.18 14.54 -19.54
C TYR A 379 -13.98 13.98 -18.73
N LEU A 380 -14.13 13.76 -17.43
CA LEU A 380 -13.05 13.19 -16.61
C LEU A 380 -12.72 11.76 -17.03
N SER A 381 -13.72 10.98 -17.46
CA SER A 381 -13.51 9.64 -17.99
C SER A 381 -12.77 9.67 -19.32
N GLU A 382 -13.15 10.57 -20.24
CA GLU A 382 -12.43 10.81 -21.50
C GLU A 382 -10.98 11.23 -21.25
N LEU A 383 -10.78 12.20 -20.38
CA LEU A 383 -9.45 12.73 -20.00
C LEU A 383 -8.55 11.63 -19.42
N MET A 384 -9.08 10.72 -18.59
CA MET A 384 -8.30 9.60 -18.03
C MET A 384 -7.77 8.69 -19.13
N VAL A 385 -8.58 8.41 -20.16
CA VAL A 385 -8.18 7.62 -21.34
C VAL A 385 -7.15 8.37 -22.18
N GLU A 386 -7.38 9.65 -22.48
CA GLU A 386 -6.48 10.51 -23.25
C GLU A 386 -5.09 10.58 -22.60
N GLN A 387 -5.04 10.66 -21.28
CA GLN A 387 -3.82 10.64 -20.48
C GLN A 387 -3.25 9.24 -20.25
N LYS A 388 -3.77 8.24 -20.97
CA LYS A 388 -3.29 6.84 -20.91
C LYS A 388 -3.20 6.33 -19.47
N TYR A 389 -4.21 6.64 -18.66
CA TYR A 389 -4.33 6.23 -17.27
C TYR A 389 -3.15 6.67 -16.35
N SER A 390 -2.43 7.74 -16.71
CA SER A 390 -1.40 8.34 -15.86
C SER A 390 -2.04 9.07 -14.68
N LEU A 391 -1.98 8.50 -13.48
CA LEU A 391 -2.58 9.12 -12.30
C LEU A 391 -1.91 10.45 -11.93
N LYS A 392 -0.58 10.56 -12.06
CA LYS A 392 0.12 11.83 -11.81
C LYS A 392 -0.32 12.92 -12.77
N SER A 393 -0.45 12.61 -14.06
CA SER A 393 -0.92 13.58 -15.07
C SER A 393 -2.36 14.00 -14.80
N PHE A 394 -3.23 13.07 -14.45
CA PHE A 394 -4.62 13.36 -14.14
C PHE A 394 -4.75 14.24 -12.89
N LEU A 395 -4.06 13.91 -11.79
CA LEU A 395 -4.02 14.73 -10.58
C LEU A 395 -3.42 16.10 -10.82
N ARG A 396 -2.39 16.20 -11.69
CA ARG A 396 -1.81 17.49 -12.12
C ARG A 396 -2.88 18.42 -12.71
N VAL A 397 -3.75 17.88 -13.55
CA VAL A 397 -4.86 18.67 -14.12
C VAL A 397 -5.83 19.11 -13.03
N LEU A 398 -6.23 18.21 -12.12
CA LEU A 398 -7.18 18.52 -11.04
C LEU A 398 -6.64 19.60 -10.10
N TYR A 399 -5.40 19.49 -9.63
CA TYR A 399 -4.80 20.45 -8.72
C TYR A 399 -4.54 21.84 -9.37
N ASN A 400 -4.46 21.90 -10.69
CA ASN A 400 -4.32 23.17 -11.43
C ASN A 400 -5.66 23.85 -11.76
N THR A 401 -6.83 23.28 -11.43
CA THR A 401 -8.12 23.94 -11.61
C THR A 401 -8.27 25.15 -10.67
N ASP A 402 -8.98 26.18 -11.10
CA ASP A 402 -9.35 27.31 -10.24
C ASP A 402 -10.23 26.86 -9.10
N THR A 403 -11.08 25.87 -9.34
CA THR A 403 -11.97 25.31 -8.32
C THR A 403 -11.22 24.66 -7.16
N TYR A 404 -10.14 23.93 -7.42
CA TYR A 404 -9.30 23.36 -6.35
C TYR A 404 -8.64 24.45 -5.50
N GLN A 405 -8.37 25.60 -6.09
CA GLN A 405 -7.70 26.72 -5.42
C GLN A 405 -8.64 27.64 -4.63
N ARG A 406 -9.93 27.34 -4.64
CA ARG A 406 -10.90 28.08 -3.83
C ARG A 406 -10.81 27.69 -2.35
N ALA A 407 -11.31 28.58 -1.51
CA ALA A 407 -11.49 28.30 -0.09
C ALA A 407 -12.36 27.05 0.08
N ALA A 408 -12.02 26.21 1.05
CA ALA A 408 -12.78 25.01 1.31
C ALA A 408 -14.21 25.34 1.80
N THR A 409 -15.18 24.52 1.39
CA THR A 409 -16.55 24.57 1.91
C THR A 409 -16.59 23.97 3.30
N THR A 410 -17.11 24.74 4.25
CA THR A 410 -17.26 24.33 5.68
C THR A 410 -18.65 23.80 6.00
N GLN A 411 -19.59 23.89 5.08
CA GLN A 411 -20.93 23.32 5.23
C GLN A 411 -20.84 21.80 5.10
N GLU A 412 -21.54 21.10 5.97
CA GLU A 412 -21.67 19.66 5.88
C GLU A 412 -22.46 19.29 4.63
N VAL A 413 -21.89 18.42 3.81
CA VAL A 413 -22.55 17.86 2.64
C VAL A 413 -23.30 16.61 3.08
N GLN A 414 -24.63 16.66 3.06
CA GLN A 414 -25.45 15.54 3.48
C GLN A 414 -25.45 14.42 2.43
N LEU A 415 -25.49 13.18 2.89
CA LEU A 415 -25.54 12.02 2.00
C LEU A 415 -26.84 12.07 1.14
N GLY A 416 -26.67 11.97 -0.18
CA GLY A 416 -27.79 12.06 -1.13
C GLY A 416 -28.07 13.47 -1.67
N GLU A 417 -27.44 14.52 -1.13
CA GLU A 417 -27.50 15.85 -1.69
C GLU A 417 -26.41 16.07 -2.74
N ALA A 418 -26.76 16.71 -3.87
CA ALA A 418 -25.79 17.02 -4.92
C ALA A 418 -24.87 18.16 -4.45
N TYR A 419 -23.59 17.88 -4.28
CA TYR A 419 -22.59 18.93 -4.06
C TYR A 419 -22.15 19.52 -5.39
N HIS A 420 -22.18 20.87 -5.50
CA HIS A 420 -21.90 21.58 -6.75
C HIS A 420 -20.44 22.04 -6.88
N PHE A 421 -19.53 21.61 -6.02
CA PHE A 421 -18.11 21.91 -6.04
C PHE A 421 -17.78 23.41 -6.15
N THR A 422 -18.39 24.21 -5.27
CA THR A 422 -18.05 25.65 -5.14
C THR A 422 -16.61 25.89 -4.66
N GLY A 423 -15.97 24.86 -4.14
CA GLY A 423 -14.58 24.68 -3.73
C GLY A 423 -14.38 23.24 -3.27
N PRO A 424 -13.19 22.84 -2.83
CA PRO A 424 -13.02 21.55 -2.14
C PRO A 424 -13.78 21.54 -0.81
N ILE A 425 -14.11 20.38 -0.26
CA ILE A 425 -14.71 20.32 1.10
C ILE A 425 -13.60 20.40 2.15
N LEU A 426 -13.93 21.00 3.29
CA LEU A 426 -13.10 20.96 4.49
C LEU A 426 -13.09 19.53 5.01
N ARG A 427 -11.92 18.90 5.07
CA ARG A 427 -11.79 17.52 5.54
C ARG A 427 -10.73 17.41 6.62
N ARG A 428 -10.92 16.47 7.51
CA ARG A 428 -9.92 16.15 8.53
C ARG A 428 -8.72 15.46 7.90
N MET A 429 -7.54 15.70 8.44
CA MET A 429 -6.33 14.96 8.05
C MET A 429 -6.48 13.48 8.44
N SER A 430 -6.04 12.59 7.55
CA SER A 430 -5.94 11.17 7.89
C SER A 430 -4.90 10.94 9.01
N ALA A 431 -4.96 9.77 9.65
CA ALA A 431 -4.00 9.38 10.69
C ALA A 431 -2.55 9.48 10.19
N GLU A 432 -2.32 9.08 8.94
CA GLU A 432 -1.00 9.12 8.30
C GLU A 432 -0.55 10.56 8.03
N GLN A 433 -1.45 11.44 7.60
CA GLN A 433 -1.12 12.86 7.40
C GLN A 433 -0.75 13.55 8.71
N VAL A 434 -1.49 13.27 9.79
CA VAL A 434 -1.17 13.82 11.12
C VAL A 434 0.19 13.29 11.59
N TRP A 435 0.44 11.99 11.46
CA TRP A 435 1.71 11.37 11.82
C TRP A 435 2.88 11.95 11.04
N ASP A 436 2.79 11.98 9.71
CA ASP A 436 3.86 12.48 8.84
C ASP A 436 4.11 13.98 9.06
N SER A 437 3.08 14.73 9.47
CA SER A 437 3.25 16.13 9.87
C SER A 437 4.06 16.26 11.17
N PHE A 438 3.87 15.38 12.16
CA PHE A 438 4.71 15.36 13.36
C PHE A 438 6.15 14.91 13.05
N VAL A 439 6.32 13.92 12.15
CA VAL A 439 7.66 13.53 11.69
C VAL A 439 8.36 14.70 10.99
N THR A 440 7.62 15.51 10.22
CA THR A 440 8.14 16.74 9.59
C THR A 440 8.58 17.76 10.64
N LEU A 441 7.84 17.97 11.72
CA LEU A 441 8.24 18.85 12.82
C LEU A 441 9.48 18.34 13.59
N ASP A 442 9.70 17.03 13.62
CA ASP A 442 10.88 16.42 14.25
C ASP A 442 12.11 16.44 13.33
N LYS A 443 11.96 16.13 12.05
CA LYS A 443 13.10 15.88 11.12
C LYS A 443 13.30 16.95 10.05
N GLY A 444 12.31 17.78 9.76
CA GLY A 444 12.28 18.66 8.61
C GLY A 444 11.74 17.97 7.36
N ASN A 445 12.35 18.17 6.20
CA ASN A 445 11.95 17.48 4.97
C ASN A 445 12.21 15.97 5.11
N VAL A 446 11.14 15.19 5.15
CA VAL A 446 11.17 13.74 5.31
C VAL A 446 11.09 12.99 3.99
N ASP A 447 10.88 13.70 2.88
CA ASP A 447 10.76 13.07 1.56
C ASP A 447 12.10 12.55 1.06
N ASP A 448 13.21 13.19 1.47
CA ASP A 448 14.58 12.79 1.09
C ASP A 448 15.07 11.52 1.82
N SER A 449 14.34 11.03 2.80
CA SER A 449 14.76 9.89 3.65
C SER A 449 14.12 8.55 3.27
N VAL A 450 13.24 8.53 2.27
CA VAL A 450 12.40 7.36 1.91
C VAL A 450 13.15 6.30 1.09
N ASP A 451 14.35 6.57 0.59
CA ASP A 451 15.05 5.76 -0.40
C ASP A 451 16.10 4.77 0.14
N ALA A 452 15.97 4.28 1.35
CA ALA A 452 16.69 3.06 1.71
C ALA A 452 15.99 1.86 1.03
N GLU A 453 16.35 1.61 -0.23
CA GLU A 453 15.99 0.38 -0.93
C GLU A 453 16.17 -0.80 0.03
N ASN A 454 15.17 -1.65 0.16
CA ASN A 454 15.27 -2.80 1.05
C ASN A 454 16.20 -3.86 0.42
N THR A 455 17.49 -3.49 0.35
CA THR A 455 18.57 -4.27 -0.26
C THR A 455 18.55 -5.72 0.21
N ARG A 456 18.15 -5.94 1.47
CA ARG A 456 18.07 -7.27 2.04
C ARG A 456 16.88 -8.08 1.49
N LEU A 457 15.73 -7.44 1.28
CA LEU A 457 14.59 -8.08 0.65
C LEU A 457 14.97 -8.54 -0.76
N HIS A 458 15.61 -7.65 -1.54
CA HIS A 458 16.07 -7.96 -2.89
C HIS A 458 17.07 -9.12 -2.91
N GLN A 459 18.09 -9.07 -2.06
CA GLN A 459 19.07 -10.17 -1.95
C GLN A 459 18.38 -11.49 -1.63
N TYR A 460 17.45 -11.48 -0.68
CA TYR A 460 16.74 -12.70 -0.31
C TYR A 460 15.82 -13.23 -1.42
N LEU A 461 15.15 -12.34 -2.15
CA LEU A 461 14.33 -12.70 -3.31
C LEU A 461 15.18 -13.27 -4.45
N ASP A 462 16.36 -12.68 -4.70
CA ASP A 462 17.32 -13.17 -5.69
C ASP A 462 17.86 -14.55 -5.30
N ASP A 463 18.20 -14.78 -4.04
CA ASP A 463 18.65 -16.08 -3.53
C ASP A 463 17.55 -17.14 -3.67
N LEU A 464 16.29 -16.78 -3.38
CA LEU A 464 15.14 -17.67 -3.60
C LEU A 464 14.93 -17.98 -5.09
N SER A 465 14.98 -16.99 -5.94
CA SER A 465 14.85 -17.16 -7.38
C SER A 465 15.91 -18.13 -7.92
N MET A 466 17.17 -17.95 -7.51
CA MET A 466 18.27 -18.82 -7.89
C MET A 466 18.12 -20.23 -7.32
N PHE A 467 17.72 -20.36 -6.06
CA PHE A 467 17.44 -21.65 -5.42
C PHE A 467 16.39 -22.46 -6.20
N LEU A 468 15.29 -21.82 -6.56
CA LEU A 468 14.21 -22.47 -7.31
C LEU A 468 14.59 -22.78 -8.75
N SER A 469 15.35 -21.91 -9.42
CA SER A 469 15.93 -22.17 -10.73
C SER A 469 16.85 -23.38 -10.70
N THR A 470 17.73 -23.48 -9.69
CA THR A 470 18.63 -24.63 -9.50
C THR A 470 17.88 -25.95 -9.30
N ILE A 471 16.80 -25.91 -8.51
CA ILE A 471 15.92 -27.09 -8.33
C ILE A 471 15.28 -27.49 -9.66
N LYS A 472 14.79 -26.54 -10.43
CA LYS A 472 14.15 -26.76 -11.73
C LYS A 472 15.16 -27.34 -12.76
N GLU A 473 16.36 -26.82 -12.81
CA GLU A 473 17.42 -27.28 -13.71
C GLU A 473 17.91 -28.70 -13.36
N LYS A 474 18.15 -28.97 -12.07
CA LYS A 474 18.62 -30.28 -11.64
C LYS A 474 17.55 -31.37 -11.79
N GLY A 475 16.29 -30.98 -11.76
CA GLY A 475 15.17 -31.91 -11.86
C GLY A 475 15.15 -32.99 -10.78
N PRO A 476 14.21 -33.96 -10.85
CA PRO A 476 14.08 -35.01 -9.84
C PRO A 476 15.34 -35.87 -9.70
N GLU A 477 16.03 -36.18 -10.81
CA GLU A 477 17.23 -37.01 -10.81
C GLU A 477 18.41 -36.34 -10.12
N GLY A 478 18.64 -35.05 -10.37
CA GLY A 478 19.68 -34.27 -9.71
C GLY A 478 19.44 -34.10 -8.23
N LEU A 479 18.19 -33.90 -7.82
CA LEU A 479 17.80 -33.83 -6.40
C LEU A 479 18.05 -35.16 -5.67
N VAL A 480 17.77 -36.28 -6.32
CA VAL A 480 18.07 -37.62 -5.79
C VAL A 480 19.59 -37.82 -5.65
N GLN A 481 20.40 -37.35 -6.59
CA GLN A 481 21.86 -37.43 -6.48
C GLN A 481 22.38 -36.62 -5.29
N ILE A 482 21.87 -35.42 -5.07
CA ILE A 482 22.23 -34.59 -3.91
C ILE A 482 21.81 -35.28 -2.60
N ALA A 483 20.60 -35.86 -2.56
CA ALA A 483 20.14 -36.60 -1.42
C ALA A 483 20.97 -37.87 -1.13
N LYS A 484 21.41 -38.56 -2.20
CA LYS A 484 22.32 -39.74 -2.06
C LYS A 484 23.72 -39.35 -1.60
N ALA A 485 24.27 -38.23 -2.07
CA ALA A 485 25.57 -37.73 -1.60
C ALA A 485 25.59 -37.45 -0.09
N ASN A 486 24.42 -37.16 0.48
CA ASN A 486 24.23 -36.91 1.91
C ASN A 486 23.53 -38.07 2.62
N ALA A 487 23.29 -39.23 1.96
CA ALA A 487 22.39 -40.28 2.43
C ALA A 487 22.81 -40.90 3.78
N ASP A 488 24.09 -41.13 3.95
CA ASP A 488 24.59 -41.72 5.20
C ASP A 488 24.40 -40.81 6.41
N LYS A 489 24.62 -39.49 6.18
CA LYS A 489 24.44 -38.46 7.18
C LYS A 489 22.97 -38.23 7.50
N LEU A 490 22.11 -38.19 6.46
CA LEU A 490 20.66 -38.15 6.59
C LEU A 490 20.10 -39.34 7.36
N ALA A 491 20.58 -40.57 7.07
CA ALA A 491 20.16 -41.78 7.75
C ALA A 491 20.59 -41.78 9.23
N ALA A 492 21.83 -41.35 9.52
CA ALA A 492 22.32 -41.23 10.90
C ALA A 492 21.55 -40.21 11.69
N ASN A 493 21.24 -39.05 11.07
CA ASN A 493 20.45 -37.98 11.70
C ASN A 493 19.00 -38.41 11.94
N GLN A 494 18.39 -39.12 10.98
CA GLN A 494 17.03 -39.66 11.14
C GLN A 494 16.94 -40.66 12.27
N LYS A 495 17.92 -41.58 12.38
CA LYS A 495 17.99 -42.54 13.50
C LYS A 495 18.06 -41.82 14.85
N LYS A 496 18.90 -40.77 14.98
CA LYS A 496 18.98 -39.97 16.19
C LYS A 496 17.66 -39.25 16.51
N LEU A 497 16.97 -38.71 15.48
CA LEU A 497 15.67 -38.08 15.65
C LEU A 497 14.60 -39.07 16.15
N ASP A 498 14.61 -40.28 15.66
CA ASP A 498 13.65 -41.32 16.09
C ASP A 498 13.96 -41.81 17.51
N GLU A 499 15.24 -41.93 17.87
CA GLU A 499 15.66 -42.18 19.26
C GLU A 499 15.22 -41.08 20.21
N MET A 500 15.39 -39.80 19.83
CA MET A 500 14.93 -38.66 20.62
C MET A 500 13.41 -38.60 20.76
N LYS A 501 12.65 -38.96 19.71
CA LYS A 501 11.19 -39.07 19.79
C LYS A 501 10.74 -40.17 20.73
N ALA A 502 11.39 -41.34 20.68
CA ALA A 502 11.11 -42.45 21.60
C ALA A 502 11.41 -42.05 23.05
N GLN A 503 12.51 -41.35 23.31
CA GLN A 503 12.83 -40.83 24.64
C GLN A 503 11.81 -39.78 25.12
N MET A 504 11.36 -38.85 24.25
CA MET A 504 10.32 -37.90 24.59
C MET A 504 8.98 -38.56 24.93
N ALA A 505 8.61 -39.63 24.21
CA ALA A 505 7.42 -40.42 24.52
C ALA A 505 7.52 -41.10 25.87
N ALA A 506 8.67 -41.74 26.14
CA ALA A 506 8.92 -42.42 27.43
C ALA A 506 8.95 -41.46 28.63
N ILE A 507 9.37 -40.22 28.43
CA ILE A 507 9.37 -39.15 29.45
C ILE A 507 7.93 -38.70 29.74
N LYS A 508 7.10 -38.59 28.72
CA LYS A 508 5.69 -38.18 28.84
C LYS A 508 4.86 -39.20 29.63
N ASP A 509 5.18 -40.48 29.51
CA ASP A 509 4.48 -41.55 30.20
C ASP A 509 4.87 -41.70 31.67
N LYS A 510 6.03 -41.20 32.10
CA LYS A 510 6.55 -41.37 33.46
C LYS A 510 6.05 -40.36 34.50
N GLY A 511 5.40 -39.28 34.11
CA GLY A 511 4.88 -38.25 35.02
C GLY A 511 5.94 -37.74 36.02
N GLY A 512 5.99 -36.45 36.31
CA GLY A 512 6.92 -35.86 37.24
C GLY A 512 7.69 -34.67 36.65
N ASP A 513 8.68 -34.12 37.34
CA ASP A 513 9.45 -32.92 36.94
C ASP A 513 10.40 -33.15 35.73
N THR A 514 9.83 -33.73 34.68
CA THR A 514 10.54 -34.12 33.44
C THR A 514 10.39 -33.11 32.29
N ALA A 515 9.66 -32.01 32.54
CA ALA A 515 9.41 -30.96 31.54
C ALA A 515 10.71 -30.32 30.99
N ALA A 516 11.72 -30.18 31.83
CA ALA A 516 13.02 -29.64 31.43
C ALA A 516 13.77 -30.59 30.48
N GLN A 517 13.73 -31.91 30.76
CA GLN A 517 14.37 -32.92 29.91
C GLN A 517 13.66 -33.06 28.56
N ALA A 518 12.33 -33.03 28.54
CA ALA A 518 11.56 -33.06 27.30
C ALA A 518 11.82 -31.81 26.45
N LYS A 519 11.96 -30.67 27.06
CA LYS A 519 12.30 -29.39 26.39
C LYS A 519 13.70 -29.42 25.80
N ASP A 520 14.67 -29.98 26.50
CA ASP A 520 16.04 -30.11 26.01
C ASP A 520 16.15 -31.08 24.82
N LEU A 521 15.51 -32.25 24.91
CA LEU A 521 15.41 -33.21 23.80
C LEU A 521 14.71 -32.59 22.56
N ALA A 522 13.64 -31.83 22.77
CA ALA A 522 12.97 -31.12 21.68
C ALA A 522 13.89 -30.08 21.01
N ARG A 523 14.72 -29.40 21.80
CA ARG A 523 15.74 -28.43 21.32
C ARG A 523 16.82 -29.13 20.49
N GLN A 524 17.34 -30.26 20.97
CA GLN A 524 18.34 -31.06 20.27
C GLN A 524 17.77 -31.65 18.97
N ALA A 525 16.55 -32.16 18.99
CA ALA A 525 15.88 -32.63 17.77
C ALA A 525 15.66 -31.52 16.74
N GLN A 526 15.32 -30.34 17.20
CA GLN A 526 15.19 -29.15 16.32
C GLN A 526 16.54 -28.72 15.72
N GLN A 527 17.61 -28.78 16.51
CA GLN A 527 18.95 -28.45 16.03
C GLN A 527 19.43 -29.46 14.99
N LEU A 528 19.23 -30.74 15.22
CA LEU A 528 19.60 -31.80 14.27
C LEU A 528 18.85 -31.71 12.95
N ARG A 529 17.56 -31.32 12.98
CA ARG A 529 16.80 -31.04 11.76
C ARG A 529 17.39 -29.86 10.98
N LYS A 530 17.77 -28.78 11.68
CA LYS A 530 18.41 -27.62 11.05
C LYS A 530 19.75 -27.94 10.41
N GLU A 531 20.52 -28.85 10.99
CA GLU A 531 21.78 -29.32 10.41
C GLU A 531 21.55 -30.15 9.15
N THR A 532 20.53 -31.01 9.17
CA THR A 532 20.14 -31.83 8.02
C THR A 532 19.68 -30.95 6.83
N GLU A 533 18.85 -29.95 7.13
CA GLU A 533 18.39 -28.96 6.17
C GLU A 533 19.57 -28.16 5.56
N ARG A 534 20.51 -27.74 6.40
CA ARG A 534 21.72 -27.03 5.97
C ARG A 534 22.53 -27.83 4.94
N ASP A 535 22.82 -29.09 5.24
CA ASP A 535 23.67 -29.91 4.39
C ASP A 535 23.02 -30.15 3.02
N PHE A 536 21.70 -30.26 2.97
CA PHE A 536 20.96 -30.38 1.72
C PHE A 536 20.97 -29.07 0.93
N LEU A 537 20.77 -27.93 1.57
CA LEU A 537 20.84 -26.60 0.93
C LEU A 537 22.24 -26.30 0.40
N ILE A 538 23.30 -26.66 1.13
CA ILE A 538 24.70 -26.50 0.67
C ILE A 538 24.93 -27.29 -0.64
N GLY A 539 24.40 -28.50 -0.73
CA GLY A 539 24.47 -29.29 -1.96
C GLY A 539 23.71 -28.71 -3.15
N LEU A 540 22.70 -27.85 -2.89
CA LEU A 540 21.90 -27.20 -3.94
C LEU A 540 22.53 -25.89 -4.41
N VAL A 541 22.88 -24.99 -3.49
CA VAL A 541 23.18 -23.58 -3.81
C VAL A 541 24.53 -23.10 -3.29
N GLY A 542 25.32 -23.97 -2.63
CA GLY A 542 26.59 -23.62 -1.99
C GLY A 542 26.41 -23.08 -0.56
N GLU A 543 27.55 -22.92 0.15
CA GLU A 543 27.54 -22.68 1.60
C GLU A 543 27.03 -21.28 1.95
N GLU A 544 27.46 -20.24 1.25
CA GLU A 544 27.10 -18.85 1.51
C GLU A 544 25.58 -18.62 1.38
N ARG A 545 25.01 -19.00 0.24
CA ARG A 545 23.56 -18.87 -0.01
C ARG A 545 22.71 -19.80 0.85
N ALA A 546 23.20 -20.99 1.14
CA ALA A 546 22.52 -21.91 2.06
C ALA A 546 22.41 -21.31 3.46
N ALA A 547 23.38 -20.50 3.90
CA ALA A 547 23.33 -19.78 5.16
C ALA A 547 22.23 -18.70 5.18
N ASP A 548 22.10 -17.93 4.12
CA ASP A 548 21.10 -16.86 4.00
C ASP A 548 19.68 -17.43 3.89
N LEU A 549 19.45 -18.41 3.03
CA LEU A 549 18.16 -19.08 2.89
C LEU A 549 17.70 -19.75 4.23
N ARG A 550 18.64 -20.32 4.99
CA ARG A 550 18.39 -20.96 6.27
C ARG A 550 18.01 -20.01 7.39
N GLN A 551 18.61 -18.81 7.40
CA GLN A 551 18.21 -17.76 8.33
C GLN A 551 16.77 -17.33 8.10
N GLY A 552 16.24 -17.63 6.92
CA GLY A 552 14.94 -17.17 6.48
C GLY A 552 14.91 -15.65 6.36
N TYR A 553 13.89 -15.14 5.71
CA TYR A 553 13.63 -13.72 5.71
C TYR A 553 13.13 -13.30 7.10
N ASN A 554 14.06 -13.20 8.03
CA ASN A 554 13.84 -12.44 9.26
C ASN A 554 14.32 -11.04 8.94
N ALA A 555 13.42 -10.12 8.63
CA ALA A 555 13.80 -8.72 8.63
C ALA A 555 14.47 -8.48 9.98
N LYS A 556 15.79 -8.34 9.98
CA LYS A 556 16.46 -7.81 11.18
C LYS A 556 15.73 -6.52 11.46
N GLN A 557 15.26 -6.37 12.68
CA GLN A 557 15.12 -5.03 13.23
C GLN A 557 16.34 -4.24 12.77
N PRO A 558 16.16 -3.00 12.21
CA PRO A 558 17.25 -2.21 11.71
C PRO A 558 18.42 -2.37 12.69
N GLU A 559 19.59 -2.69 12.17
CA GLU A 559 20.78 -2.94 13.02
C GLU A 559 20.73 -1.92 14.12
N LYS A 560 20.67 -2.35 15.36
CA LYS A 560 20.69 -1.42 16.49
C LYS A 560 21.85 -0.52 16.18
N THR A 561 21.57 0.68 15.70
CA THR A 561 22.59 1.68 15.35
C THR A 561 23.56 1.65 16.50
N LYS A 562 24.81 1.25 16.21
CA LYS A 562 25.85 1.08 17.24
C LYS A 562 25.64 2.22 18.21
N ARG A 563 25.29 1.90 19.47
CA ARG A 563 24.99 2.93 20.48
C ARG A 563 26.04 3.99 20.32
N PRO A 564 25.74 5.28 20.10
CA PRO A 564 26.74 6.30 20.01
C PRO A 564 27.58 6.12 21.24
N GLN A 565 28.90 5.90 21.09
CA GLN A 565 29.78 5.76 22.23
C GLN A 565 29.71 7.09 22.96
N ILE A 566 29.20 7.06 24.18
CA ILE A 566 29.12 8.25 25.04
C ILE A 566 30.55 8.67 25.33
N ASP A 567 30.91 9.88 24.89
CA ASP A 567 32.23 10.44 25.22
C ASP A 567 32.32 10.58 26.76
N PRO A 568 33.26 9.88 27.41
CA PRO A 568 33.44 9.98 28.85
C PRO A 568 33.72 11.42 29.34
N LYS A 569 34.29 12.27 28.47
CA LYS A 569 34.56 13.67 28.77
C LYS A 569 33.27 14.49 28.80
N GLN A 570 32.34 14.22 27.92
CA GLN A 570 31.04 14.86 27.91
C GLN A 570 30.22 14.49 29.16
N LEU A 571 30.27 13.24 29.58
CA LEU A 571 29.64 12.79 30.82
C LEU A 571 30.30 13.43 32.08
N ALA A 572 31.61 13.61 32.04
CA ALA A 572 32.36 14.19 33.19
C ALA A 572 32.07 15.70 33.39
N SER A 573 31.71 16.42 32.32
CA SER A 573 31.36 17.85 32.36
C SER A 573 29.94 18.14 32.83
N MET A 574 29.07 17.12 32.96
CA MET A 574 27.68 17.27 33.38
C MET A 574 27.52 17.21 34.90
N THR A 575 26.60 18.03 35.43
CA THR A 575 26.17 17.90 36.84
C THR A 575 25.48 16.55 37.06
N LYS A 576 25.32 16.13 38.31
CA LYS A 576 24.69 14.86 38.68
C LYS A 576 23.24 14.75 38.16
N GLU A 577 22.54 15.88 38.13
CA GLU A 577 21.16 15.99 37.59
C GLU A 577 21.15 15.95 36.07
N GLN A 578 21.99 16.73 35.40
CA GLN A 578 22.14 16.71 33.94
C GLN A 578 22.57 15.34 33.43
N ARG A 579 23.49 14.65 34.15
CA ARG A 579 23.90 13.28 33.82
C ARG A 579 22.74 12.29 33.99
N ARG A 580 21.91 12.46 35.03
CA ARG A 580 20.71 11.62 35.24
C ARG A 580 19.67 11.81 34.14
N GLU A 581 19.41 13.04 33.74
CA GLU A 581 18.50 13.37 32.63
C GLU A 581 19.06 12.90 31.27
N PHE A 582 20.33 13.11 31.02
CA PHE A 582 21.04 12.63 29.84
C PHE A 582 20.99 11.09 29.74
N MET A 583 21.28 10.38 30.84
CA MET A 583 21.21 8.92 30.91
C MET A 583 19.78 8.42 30.80
N LYS A 584 18.79 9.16 31.30
CA LYS A 584 17.36 8.85 31.06
C LYS A 584 16.99 9.01 29.60
N SER A 585 17.40 10.07 28.91
CA SER A 585 17.18 10.30 27.50
C SER A 585 17.90 9.26 26.62
N PHE A 586 19.10 8.87 27.07
CA PHE A 586 19.92 7.86 26.38
C PHE A 586 19.35 6.44 26.53
N ASN A 587 18.81 6.08 27.69
CA ASN A 587 18.15 4.80 27.92
C ASN A 587 16.71 4.76 27.37
N ARG A 588 16.06 5.92 27.19
CA ARG A 588 14.74 6.03 26.53
C ARG A 588 14.78 5.73 25.02
N LYS A 589 15.93 5.87 24.35
CA LYS A 589 16.09 5.50 22.94
C LYS A 589 15.89 4.00 22.63
N ASP A 590 15.78 3.16 23.65
CA ASP A 590 15.50 1.73 23.48
C ASP A 590 13.98 1.38 23.47
N GLY A 591 13.08 2.34 23.24
CA GLY A 591 11.66 2.07 22.92
C GLY A 591 10.85 1.34 23.98
N LYS A 592 11.32 1.27 25.24
CA LYS A 592 10.59 0.64 26.35
C LYS A 592 9.89 1.67 27.22
N THR A 593 8.79 2.21 26.73
CA THR A 593 7.80 2.80 27.61
C THR A 593 6.89 1.68 28.14
N SER A 594 6.69 1.68 29.43
CA SER A 594 5.77 0.80 30.16
C SER A 594 4.36 0.91 29.54
N GLY A 595 3.98 -0.03 28.66
CA GLY A 595 2.63 -0.16 28.13
C GLY A 595 2.43 0.00 26.62
N GLY A 596 3.41 0.45 25.82
CA GLY A 596 3.24 0.63 24.38
C GLY A 596 4.50 0.17 23.63
N LYS A 597 4.35 -0.77 22.71
CA LYS A 597 5.44 -1.34 21.91
C LYS A 597 5.87 -0.36 20.82
N ASP A 598 7.19 -0.15 20.73
CA ASP A 598 7.98 0.31 19.58
C ASP A 598 7.28 1.30 18.62
N ILE A 599 7.18 2.56 19.01
CA ILE A 599 6.88 3.64 18.10
C ILE A 599 8.22 4.17 17.60
N ASN A 600 8.57 3.87 16.36
CA ASN A 600 9.71 4.53 15.73
C ASN A 600 9.25 5.90 15.19
N LEU A 601 9.37 6.94 16.01
CA LEU A 601 9.04 8.32 15.66
C LEU A 601 9.90 8.89 14.51
N ALA A 602 10.81 8.09 13.96
CA ALA A 602 11.78 8.54 12.99
C ALA A 602 11.39 8.30 11.53
N THR A 603 10.28 7.59 11.28
CA THR A 603 9.90 7.18 9.91
C THR A 603 8.48 7.56 9.56
N ARG A 604 8.22 7.74 8.26
CA ARG A 604 6.89 8.04 7.72
C ARG A 604 5.88 6.90 8.00
N ALA A 605 4.61 7.24 7.96
CA ALA A 605 3.53 6.26 8.14
C ALA A 605 3.62 5.09 7.15
N SER A 606 4.06 5.35 5.92
CA SER A 606 4.26 4.33 4.89
C SER A 606 5.41 3.36 5.16
N GLU A 607 6.26 3.66 6.16
CA GLU A 607 7.37 2.82 6.61
C GLU A 607 7.08 2.12 7.95
N GLN A 608 5.89 2.36 8.50
CA GLN A 608 5.40 1.68 9.71
C GLN A 608 4.71 0.36 9.32
N PRO A 609 4.59 -0.59 10.28
CA PRO A 609 3.78 -1.79 10.05
C PRO A 609 2.38 -1.45 9.53
N SER A 610 1.91 -2.17 8.53
CA SER A 610 0.69 -1.89 7.79
C SER A 610 -0.32 -3.06 7.86
N PRO A 611 -1.49 -2.91 8.52
CA PRO A 611 -1.88 -1.77 9.35
C PRO A 611 -1.08 -1.68 10.66
N ALA A 612 -0.99 -0.51 11.22
CA ALA A 612 -0.36 -0.32 12.52
C ALA A 612 -1.11 -1.10 13.62
N ARG A 613 -0.40 -1.52 14.64
CA ARG A 613 -0.98 -2.35 15.73
C ARG A 613 -2.03 -1.58 16.52
N PRO A 614 -3.07 -2.25 17.04
CA PRO A 614 -4.02 -1.64 17.96
C PRO A 614 -3.32 -0.94 19.15
N GLY A 615 -3.79 0.25 19.52
CA GLY A 615 -3.23 1.06 20.60
C GLY A 615 -2.03 1.94 20.20
N THR A 616 -1.58 1.90 18.94
CA THR A 616 -0.59 2.85 18.40
C THR A 616 -1.26 4.16 18.00
N PHE A 617 -0.46 5.21 17.78
CA PHE A 617 -0.93 6.51 17.33
C PHE A 617 -1.80 6.41 16.07
N LEU A 618 -1.30 5.77 15.01
CA LEU A 618 -2.02 5.64 13.74
C LEU A 618 -3.39 4.97 13.91
N ARG A 619 -3.46 3.87 14.67
CA ARG A 619 -4.75 3.19 14.93
C ARG A 619 -5.69 4.02 15.79
N THR A 620 -5.19 4.77 16.76
CA THR A 620 -5.98 5.68 17.58
C THR A 620 -6.55 6.83 16.76
N PHE A 621 -5.81 7.31 15.77
CA PHE A 621 -6.23 8.38 14.86
C PHE A 621 -7.08 7.91 13.67
N GLY A 622 -7.45 6.64 13.61
CA GLY A 622 -8.42 6.12 12.65
C GLY A 622 -7.80 5.46 11.40
N GLN A 623 -6.49 5.11 11.44
CA GLN A 623 -5.93 4.30 10.35
C GLN A 623 -6.77 3.03 10.16
N SER A 624 -7.09 2.71 8.92
CA SER A 624 -7.79 1.49 8.52
C SER A 624 -7.11 0.24 9.08
N ASP A 625 -7.93 -0.74 9.52
CA ASP A 625 -7.44 -2.10 9.80
C ASP A 625 -7.25 -2.93 8.54
N ARG A 626 -7.68 -2.39 7.41
CA ARG A 626 -7.60 -3.02 6.08
C ARG A 626 -8.37 -4.33 5.93
N GLU A 627 -9.35 -4.52 6.79
CA GLU A 627 -10.29 -5.63 6.64
C GLU A 627 -11.37 -5.34 5.59
N GLN A 628 -11.70 -4.06 5.41
CA GLN A 628 -12.64 -3.58 4.40
C GLN A 628 -12.00 -2.51 3.52
N ILE A 629 -12.60 -2.24 2.36
CA ILE A 629 -12.16 -1.19 1.43
C ILE A 629 -12.45 0.17 2.07
N GLN A 630 -11.45 1.06 2.11
CA GLN A 630 -11.57 2.42 2.63
C GLN A 630 -12.16 2.47 4.06
N ASN A 631 -11.64 1.65 4.96
CA ASN A 631 -12.11 1.53 6.33
C ASN A 631 -11.38 2.49 7.31
N ALA A 632 -10.73 3.54 6.80
CA ALA A 632 -10.16 4.59 7.63
C ALA A 632 -11.27 5.46 8.21
N SER A 633 -11.16 5.83 9.50
CA SER A 633 -12.09 6.76 10.17
C SER A 633 -11.45 8.13 10.36
N GLU A 634 -12.15 9.15 9.95
CA GLU A 634 -11.79 10.56 10.19
C GLU A 634 -12.52 11.16 11.40
N ASP A 635 -13.32 10.37 12.12
CA ASP A 635 -14.09 10.83 13.28
C ASP A 635 -13.20 11.27 14.44
N ALA A 636 -13.59 12.34 15.10
CA ALA A 636 -12.91 12.81 16.29
C ALA A 636 -13.28 11.97 17.51
N SER A 637 -12.30 11.64 18.37
CA SER A 637 -12.51 10.86 19.57
C SER A 637 -11.72 11.38 20.76
N VAL A 638 -12.23 11.11 21.98
CA VAL A 638 -11.54 11.46 23.23
C VAL A 638 -10.14 10.81 23.32
N PRO A 639 -9.94 9.53 22.95
CA PRO A 639 -8.61 8.95 22.92
C PRO A 639 -7.60 9.70 22.05
N GLN A 640 -8.04 10.25 20.91
CA GLN A 640 -7.17 11.08 20.05
C GLN A 640 -6.73 12.35 20.76
N ALA A 641 -7.66 13.08 21.41
CA ALA A 641 -7.33 14.28 22.18
C ALA A 641 -6.33 13.98 23.31
N LEU A 642 -6.54 12.89 24.04
CA LEU A 642 -5.60 12.45 25.09
C LEU A 642 -4.23 12.05 24.54
N THR A 643 -4.19 11.43 23.39
CA THR A 643 -2.93 11.05 22.71
C THR A 643 -2.16 12.28 22.25
N MET A 644 -2.83 13.33 21.79
CA MET A 644 -2.22 14.63 21.44
C MET A 644 -1.60 15.33 22.66
N LEU A 645 -2.23 15.22 23.80
CA LEU A 645 -1.78 15.89 25.04
C LEU A 645 -0.65 15.13 25.75
N ASN A 646 -0.67 13.78 25.73
CA ASN A 646 0.17 12.94 26.57
C ASN A 646 0.99 11.88 25.81
N GLY A 647 0.84 11.79 24.50
CA GLY A 647 1.41 10.74 23.67
C GLY A 647 2.80 11.09 23.10
N PRO A 648 3.22 10.37 22.07
CA PRO A 648 4.51 10.58 21.38
C PRO A 648 4.68 12.01 20.87
N VAL A 649 3.60 12.70 20.57
CA VAL A 649 3.57 14.10 20.13
C VAL A 649 4.22 15.03 21.16
N ALA A 650 3.88 14.86 22.44
CA ALA A 650 4.50 15.65 23.51
C ALA A 650 6.03 15.43 23.59
N GLU A 651 6.51 14.23 23.27
CA GLU A 651 7.94 13.90 23.23
C GLU A 651 8.64 14.59 22.06
N ILE A 652 8.06 14.57 20.87
CA ILE A 652 8.57 15.31 19.69
C ILE A 652 8.66 16.81 19.98
N LEU A 653 7.57 17.37 20.52
CA LEU A 653 7.49 18.81 20.78
C LEU A 653 8.41 19.28 21.92
N SER A 654 8.79 18.38 22.84
CA SER A 654 9.72 18.68 23.94
C SER A 654 11.19 18.38 23.65
N SER A 655 11.49 17.65 22.55
CA SER A 655 12.86 17.26 22.20
C SER A 655 13.69 18.47 21.71
N PRO A 656 14.79 18.86 22.37
CA PRO A 656 15.66 19.92 21.87
C PRO A 656 16.29 19.60 20.50
N ALA A 657 16.33 18.33 20.12
CA ALA A 657 16.88 17.86 18.85
C ALA A 657 15.87 17.93 17.69
N SER A 658 14.59 18.19 17.97
CA SER A 658 13.59 18.33 16.91
C SER A 658 13.84 19.57 16.06
N LYS A 659 13.54 19.50 14.76
CA LYS A 659 13.65 20.63 13.84
C LYS A 659 12.85 21.83 14.34
N LEU A 660 11.64 21.59 14.85
CA LEU A 660 10.80 22.65 15.44
C LEU A 660 11.53 23.40 16.55
N ASN A 661 12.12 22.70 17.53
CA ASN A 661 12.82 23.34 18.64
C ASN A 661 14.13 24.02 18.22
N GLN A 662 14.82 23.47 17.20
CA GLN A 662 15.97 24.15 16.60
C GLN A 662 15.57 25.48 15.93
N ASP A 663 14.41 25.53 15.26
CA ASP A 663 13.89 26.76 14.64
C ASP A 663 13.39 27.75 15.71
N LEU A 664 12.74 27.29 16.76
CA LEU A 664 12.34 28.12 17.90
C LEU A 664 13.55 28.72 18.65
N ALA A 665 14.67 27.99 18.72
CA ALA A 665 15.89 28.47 19.37
C ALA A 665 16.56 29.64 18.59
N LYS A 666 16.29 29.81 17.31
CA LYS A 666 16.77 30.94 16.51
C LYS A 666 16.03 32.24 16.81
N ALA A 667 14.86 32.17 17.44
CA ALA A 667 14.04 33.33 17.77
C ALA A 667 14.42 33.87 19.18
N ASP A 668 14.63 35.20 19.23
CA ASP A 668 15.15 35.92 20.41
C ASP A 668 14.07 36.38 21.40
N SER A 669 12.79 36.23 21.04
CA SER A 669 11.67 36.66 21.89
C SER A 669 10.47 35.71 21.82
N PRO A 670 9.61 35.66 22.87
CA PRO A 670 8.40 34.85 22.86
C PRO A 670 7.49 35.13 21.65
N ALA A 671 7.36 36.39 21.25
CA ALA A 671 6.55 36.75 20.07
C ALA A 671 7.09 36.17 18.77
N LYS A 672 8.40 36.23 18.55
CA LYS A 672 9.04 35.62 17.37
C LYS A 672 8.94 34.08 17.41
N LYS A 673 9.08 33.45 18.58
CA LYS A 673 8.87 32.01 18.75
C LYS A 673 7.44 31.61 18.37
N ILE A 674 6.44 32.37 18.80
CA ILE A 674 5.03 32.11 18.47
C ILE A 674 4.80 32.28 16.95
N ASN A 675 5.38 33.29 16.32
CA ASN A 675 5.30 33.44 14.87
C ASN A 675 5.93 32.23 14.14
N THR A 676 7.05 31.73 14.66
CA THR A 676 7.70 30.51 14.15
C THR A 676 6.78 29.28 14.30
N LEU A 677 6.07 29.15 15.45
CA LEU A 677 5.09 28.07 15.65
C LEU A 677 3.96 28.14 14.63
N TYR A 678 3.39 29.31 14.40
CA TYR A 678 2.33 29.48 13.39
C TYR A 678 2.81 29.09 11.98
N LEU A 679 4.01 29.49 11.60
CA LEU A 679 4.59 29.10 10.32
C LEU A 679 4.82 27.59 10.25
N ALA A 680 5.40 26.99 11.29
CA ALA A 680 5.69 25.55 11.31
C ALA A 680 4.43 24.68 11.31
N LEU A 681 3.42 25.06 12.06
CA LEU A 681 2.21 24.24 12.28
C LEU A 681 1.10 24.56 11.28
N LEU A 682 0.90 25.82 10.94
CA LEU A 682 -0.21 26.29 10.11
C LEU A 682 0.21 26.84 8.73
N GLY A 683 1.51 27.01 8.47
CA GLY A 683 2.03 27.56 7.21
C GLY A 683 1.78 29.07 7.05
N ARG A 684 1.31 29.78 8.08
CA ARG A 684 0.94 31.18 8.05
C ARG A 684 1.40 31.96 9.27
N GLN A 685 1.38 33.26 9.19
CA GLN A 685 1.54 34.14 10.36
C GLN A 685 0.22 34.25 11.15
N PRO A 686 0.27 34.63 12.45
CA PRO A 686 -0.92 34.97 13.22
C PRO A 686 -1.64 36.16 12.58
N THR A 687 -2.97 36.14 12.56
CA THR A 687 -3.81 37.28 12.18
C THR A 687 -3.70 38.39 13.21
N ALA A 688 -4.13 39.63 12.88
CA ALA A 688 -4.12 40.74 13.82
C ALA A 688 -4.92 40.43 15.11
N ASN A 689 -6.05 39.75 15.01
CA ASN A 689 -6.84 39.33 16.16
C ASN A 689 -6.12 38.29 17.02
N GLU A 690 -5.53 37.27 16.39
CA GLU A 690 -4.71 36.27 17.08
C GLU A 690 -3.52 36.93 17.76
N GLN A 691 -2.81 37.85 17.09
CA GLN A 691 -1.69 38.59 17.67
C GLN A 691 -2.11 39.39 18.92
N GLY A 692 -3.30 39.96 18.92
CA GLY A 692 -3.85 40.65 20.10
C GLY A 692 -4.02 39.73 21.31
N VAL A 693 -4.59 38.53 21.09
CA VAL A 693 -4.73 37.50 22.13
C VAL A 693 -3.39 36.97 22.61
N LEU A 694 -2.49 36.68 21.66
CA LEU A 694 -1.15 36.14 21.93
C LEU A 694 -0.29 37.09 22.74
N ASN A 695 -0.38 38.40 22.51
CA ASN A 695 0.31 39.41 23.30
C ASN A 695 -0.12 39.36 24.79
N GLY A 696 -1.43 39.17 25.05
CA GLY A 696 -1.95 38.97 26.42
C GLY A 696 -1.40 37.70 27.06
N VAL A 697 -1.37 36.58 26.32
CA VAL A 697 -0.82 35.31 26.82
C VAL A 697 0.70 35.45 27.11
N ILE A 698 1.45 36.17 26.28
CA ILE A 698 2.90 36.40 26.50
C ILE A 698 3.09 37.26 27.77
N GLN A 699 2.29 38.31 27.97
CA GLN A 699 2.39 39.17 29.16
C GLN A 699 2.10 38.39 30.45
N GLU A 700 1.14 37.50 30.43
CA GLU A 700 0.74 36.72 31.61
C GLU A 700 1.67 35.55 31.92
N ARG A 701 2.12 34.81 30.88
CA ARG A 701 2.82 33.53 30.98
C ARG A 701 4.33 33.57 30.70
N GLY A 702 4.83 34.68 30.12
CA GLY A 702 6.24 34.81 29.76
C GLY A 702 6.71 33.68 28.82
N ASP A 703 7.82 33.04 29.15
CA ASP A 703 8.40 31.94 28.35
C ASP A 703 7.49 30.70 28.27
N LYS A 704 6.59 30.49 29.23
CA LYS A 704 5.63 29.38 29.21
C LYS A 704 4.57 29.55 28.13
N ALA A 705 4.33 30.79 27.65
CA ALA A 705 3.38 31.08 26.57
C ALA A 705 3.66 30.25 25.31
N VAL A 706 4.92 29.99 24.98
CA VAL A 706 5.31 29.20 23.80
C VAL A 706 4.76 27.76 23.89
N ALA A 707 4.89 27.11 25.05
CA ALA A 707 4.37 25.77 25.26
C ALA A 707 2.83 25.74 25.24
N ASP A 708 2.18 26.71 25.90
CA ASP A 708 0.72 26.81 25.94
C ASP A 708 0.12 27.03 24.54
N VAL A 709 0.74 27.92 23.73
CA VAL A 709 0.35 28.18 22.34
C VAL A 709 0.61 26.94 21.44
N THR A 710 1.73 26.25 21.64
CA THR A 710 2.00 25.01 20.89
C THR A 710 0.88 23.99 21.10
N HIS A 711 0.49 23.75 22.35
CA HIS A 711 -0.60 22.83 22.67
C HIS A 711 -1.95 23.27 22.07
N ALA A 712 -2.26 24.57 22.13
CA ALA A 712 -3.47 25.10 21.55
C ALA A 712 -3.52 24.94 20.03
N LEU A 713 -2.41 25.17 19.35
CA LEU A 713 -2.32 25.05 17.88
C LEU A 713 -2.45 23.59 17.41
N ILE A 714 -1.70 22.65 18.01
CA ILE A 714 -1.71 21.25 17.57
C ILE A 714 -3.05 20.54 17.83
N THR A 715 -3.79 20.96 18.85
CA THR A 715 -5.12 20.42 19.19
C THR A 715 -6.24 21.16 18.48
N GLY A 716 -5.92 22.30 17.87
CA GLY A 716 -6.86 23.13 17.14
C GLY A 716 -7.30 22.53 15.81
N SER A 717 -8.52 22.84 15.39
CA SER A 717 -9.08 22.40 14.10
C SER A 717 -8.23 22.87 12.91
N GLN A 718 -7.59 24.04 13.01
CA GLN A 718 -6.74 24.55 11.93
C GLN A 718 -5.54 23.66 11.61
N PHE A 719 -4.96 22.98 12.62
CA PHE A 719 -3.90 22.01 12.40
C PHE A 719 -4.42 20.69 11.84
N LEU A 720 -5.54 20.20 12.38
CA LEU A 720 -6.07 18.87 12.07
C LEU A 720 -6.87 18.79 10.77
N PHE A 721 -7.13 19.91 10.10
CA PHE A 721 -7.93 19.94 8.88
C PHE A 721 -7.14 20.41 7.66
N VAL A 722 -7.49 19.86 6.50
CA VAL A 722 -7.08 20.30 5.18
C VAL A 722 -8.07 21.36 4.73
N GLN A 723 -7.62 22.64 4.71
CA GLN A 723 -8.44 23.81 4.41
C GLN A 723 -8.48 24.13 2.93
#